data_14f5305023e2f878b72be2b7eaa0d398
#
_entry.id   14f5305023e2f878b72be2b7eaa0d398
#
_cell.length_a   1.000
_cell.length_b   1.000
_cell.length_c   1.000
_cell.angle_alpha   90.00
_cell.angle_beta   90.00
_cell.angle_gamma   90.00
#
_symmetry.space_group_name_H-M   'P 1'
#
loop_
_entity.id
_entity.type
_entity.pdbx_description
1 polymer ?
#
loop_
_entity_poly.entity_id
_entity_poly.type
_entity_poly.pdbx_seq_one_letter_code
_entity_poly.pdbx_strand_id
1 'polypeptide(L)'
;MRKFTFRLWAVLMLMLVSLQTMATDTFTSNRTDFRDESIYFMMTTRFYDGDTGNNVLCWDNQSEQIKTKDPCWRGDFQGVIDKLDYIKALGFTAIWITPVVQNASGYDYHGYHAMDFQHVDCRYQSSDGSKDGDAMFQELIDKAHEKGIKIILDIVLNHTGNFGEQTLCKEFDRNTDLATQALINACMIPNEEKLGSDYLTSVPYEQYQRRLGLLKNVRGKNEDVHNYWHHFGDFNWDFPNRWWAQIAGDCVDLNTENDYVADYLVKCYGSFIKMGVDGFRIDTSGHISRLTFCKQFIPQFTALGKQYEDKRLNKAPFFMYGEVCARYSDVTYRGQDNLSCYYYTWQAPQELLDKWDGSQKYWDTQVLFDKANGGTGVDDHQMALCESDNAPTPTSDNTFMVNGKWHEPDYSQASGFHVIDFPLHYNFGNAAAAYGLAKSGDNRYNDATYNVVYVDSHDYGPQQTNDQFRFSGDDAQWAENLSLMFTFRGIPCLYYGSEVGFRRGAPIDRGPHGPLSETGRAYFGGYLTGDVEAKDFGDYTATGNVAATLNHDVAQHLIRLNKIRQAVPALRKGQWTDDGCTPADGGIAFKRAYKNDSYALVAINGGATFTDCPDGTYTDVVTGKTYTGSTITVDAPATQGQLRVLVKDWKGGQIGEDGPFIYNETPKS
;
A
#
# COMPACT_ATOMS: atom_id res chain seq x y z
N MET A 1 12.76 22.04 59.79
CA MET A 1 13.62 22.08 58.59
C MET A 1 13.68 20.75 57.82
N ARG A 2 13.82 19.56 58.48
CA ARG A 2 13.92 18.26 57.76
C ARG A 2 12.65 17.80 56.98
N LYS A 3 11.45 18.24 57.33
CA LYS A 3 10.20 17.88 56.63
C LYS A 3 9.91 18.76 55.38
N PHE A 4 10.55 19.92 55.28
CA PHE A 4 10.37 20.84 54.14
C PHE A 4 11.31 20.47 52.98
N THR A 5 12.52 20.00 53.27
CA THR A 5 13.47 19.55 52.29
C THR A 5 13.05 18.24 51.60
N PHE A 6 12.40 17.32 52.34
CA PHE A 6 11.91 16.05 51.73
C PHE A 6 10.74 16.27 50.75
N ARG A 7 9.86 17.23 51.01
CA ARG A 7 8.76 17.59 50.08
C ARG A 7 9.29 18.33 48.85
N LEU A 8 10.33 19.12 48.95
CA LEU A 8 10.91 19.82 47.83
C LEU A 8 11.66 18.82 46.88
N TRP A 9 12.34 17.83 47.44
CA TRP A 9 12.99 16.77 46.67
C TRP A 9 12.00 15.82 45.99
N ALA A 10 10.90 15.50 46.64
CA ALA A 10 9.84 14.69 46.04
C ALA A 10 9.10 15.42 44.90
N VAL A 11 8.88 16.73 45.03
CA VAL A 11 8.30 17.57 43.97
C VAL A 11 9.29 17.78 42.83
N LEU A 12 10.58 17.94 43.08
CA LEU A 12 11.63 18.02 42.05
C LEU A 12 11.81 16.67 41.34
N MET A 13 11.77 15.54 42.04
CA MET A 13 11.81 14.21 41.42
C MET A 13 10.53 13.92 40.63
N LEU A 14 9.36 14.30 41.08
CA LEU A 14 8.12 14.18 40.33
C LEU A 14 8.10 15.11 39.10
N MET A 15 8.69 16.31 39.17
CA MET A 15 8.85 17.18 38.00
C MET A 15 9.93 16.67 37.03
N LEU A 16 11.00 16.07 37.53
CA LEU A 16 12.04 15.45 36.67
C LEU A 16 11.52 14.16 36.00
N VAL A 17 10.72 13.35 36.71
CA VAL A 17 10.07 12.16 36.12
C VAL A 17 8.98 12.58 35.13
N SER A 18 8.23 13.65 35.40
CA SER A 18 7.24 14.17 34.44
C SER A 18 7.86 14.88 33.25
N LEU A 19 9.07 15.44 33.38
CA LEU A 19 9.83 16.04 32.26
C LEU A 19 10.56 14.98 31.42
N GLN A 20 10.93 13.83 31.99
CA GLN A 20 11.52 12.74 31.22
C GLN A 20 10.46 11.92 30.45
N THR A 21 9.24 11.82 30.95
CA THR A 21 8.13 11.18 30.21
C THR A 21 7.53 12.07 29.14
N MET A 22 7.73 13.38 29.16
CA MET A 22 7.24 14.29 28.11
C MET A 22 8.17 14.42 26.89
N ALA A 23 9.40 13.94 26.92
CA ALA A 23 10.36 14.11 25.84
C ALA A 23 10.48 12.90 24.88
N THR A 24 9.89 11.75 25.22
CA THR A 24 9.99 10.52 24.44
C THR A 24 8.71 10.11 23.69
N ASP A 25 7.60 10.86 23.86
CA ASP A 25 6.28 10.42 23.41
C ASP A 25 5.72 11.18 22.19
N THR A 26 6.49 12.08 21.60
CA THR A 26 5.92 13.03 20.60
C THR A 26 5.69 12.44 19.21
N PHE A 27 6.45 11.44 18.79
CA PHE A 27 6.25 10.83 17.46
C PHE A 27 5.13 9.79 17.48
N THR A 28 5.07 8.93 18.48
CA THR A 28 4.10 7.82 18.56
C THR A 28 2.68 8.30 18.90
N SER A 29 2.53 9.35 19.72
CA SER A 29 1.23 9.82 20.21
C SER A 29 0.52 10.83 19.29
N ASN A 30 1.18 11.40 18.29
CA ASN A 30 0.66 12.52 17.47
C ASN A 30 0.64 12.27 15.96
N ARG A 31 0.70 11.01 15.49
CA ARG A 31 0.65 10.69 14.06
C ARG A 31 -0.79 10.73 13.53
N THR A 32 -1.28 11.94 13.30
CA THR A 32 -2.61 12.19 12.71
C THR A 32 -2.55 12.46 11.21
N ASP A 33 -1.37 12.71 10.66
CA ASP A 33 -1.13 12.86 9.22
C ASP A 33 -0.51 11.56 8.68
N PHE A 34 -1.16 10.92 7.71
CA PHE A 34 -0.72 9.62 7.23
C PHE A 34 0.67 9.67 6.55
N ARG A 35 1.15 10.84 6.13
CA ARG A 35 2.52 11.06 5.66
C ARG A 35 3.59 10.85 6.74
N ASP A 36 3.19 10.79 8.01
CA ASP A 36 4.08 10.42 9.11
C ASP A 36 4.42 8.92 9.10
N GLU A 37 3.64 8.10 8.39
CA GLU A 37 3.82 6.65 8.38
C GLU A 37 4.90 6.20 7.38
N SER A 38 5.43 5.02 7.65
CA SER A 38 6.09 4.14 6.68
C SER A 38 5.41 2.77 6.73
N ILE A 39 5.19 2.17 5.56
CA ILE A 39 4.32 1.01 5.39
C ILE A 39 5.15 -0.24 5.16
N TYR A 40 4.88 -1.31 5.91
CA TYR A 40 5.34 -2.66 5.59
C TYR A 40 4.20 -3.44 4.95
N PHE A 41 4.37 -3.84 3.70
CA PHE A 41 3.37 -4.57 2.93
C PHE A 41 3.64 -6.07 2.95
N MET A 42 2.63 -6.88 3.26
CA MET A 42 2.75 -8.33 3.25
C MET A 42 1.52 -9.04 2.68
N MET A 43 1.76 -10.20 2.10
CA MET A 43 0.71 -11.20 1.88
C MET A 43 0.58 -12.02 3.17
N THR A 44 -0.57 -11.90 3.85
CA THR A 44 -0.79 -12.54 5.17
C THR A 44 -0.50 -14.03 5.13
N THR A 45 -1.04 -14.73 4.13
CA THR A 45 -0.88 -16.18 3.95
C THR A 45 0.56 -16.63 3.67
N ARG A 46 1.46 -15.71 3.34
CA ARG A 46 2.84 -15.99 2.94
C ARG A 46 3.90 -15.41 3.89
N PHE A 47 3.46 -14.68 4.94
CA PHE A 47 4.36 -13.96 5.82
C PHE A 47 4.91 -14.83 6.96
N TYR A 48 4.08 -15.21 7.92
CA TYR A 48 4.47 -16.05 9.05
C TYR A 48 3.31 -16.93 9.52
N ASP A 49 3.59 -18.18 9.84
CA ASP A 49 2.66 -19.20 10.29
C ASP A 49 2.68 -19.22 11.83
N GLY A 50 1.70 -18.59 12.45
CA GLY A 50 1.57 -18.50 13.90
C GLY A 50 0.71 -19.63 14.48
N ASP A 51 -0.30 -20.07 13.73
CA ASP A 51 -1.18 -21.18 14.08
C ASP A 51 -1.07 -22.31 13.05
N THR A 52 -0.12 -23.20 13.24
CA THR A 52 0.13 -24.32 12.30
C THR A 52 -1.05 -25.28 12.13
N GLY A 53 -2.08 -25.17 12.96
CA GLY A 53 -3.28 -26.01 12.92
C GLY A 53 -4.34 -25.53 11.94
N ASN A 54 -4.27 -24.27 11.46
CA ASN A 54 -5.20 -23.69 10.49
C ASN A 54 -4.69 -23.69 9.04
N ASN A 55 -3.51 -24.25 8.78
CA ASN A 55 -2.94 -24.34 7.45
C ASN A 55 -3.81 -25.15 6.50
N VAL A 56 -4.07 -24.62 5.29
CA VAL A 56 -4.94 -25.27 4.31
C VAL A 56 -4.18 -25.54 3.00
N LEU A 57 -4.16 -26.82 2.61
CA LEU A 57 -3.83 -27.20 1.24
C LEU A 57 -4.99 -26.81 0.35
N CYS A 58 -4.71 -25.95 -0.59
CA CYS A 58 -5.69 -25.59 -1.61
C CYS A 58 -5.99 -26.80 -2.47
N TRP A 59 -7.24 -27.03 -2.80
CA TRP A 59 -7.65 -28.19 -3.58
C TRP A 59 -7.12 -28.14 -5.03
N ASP A 60 -6.82 -26.99 -5.56
CA ASP A 60 -6.05 -26.83 -6.80
C ASP A 60 -4.54 -26.85 -6.49
N ASN A 61 -3.78 -27.45 -7.39
CA ASN A 61 -2.33 -27.61 -7.28
C ASN A 61 -1.83 -28.36 -6.02
N GLN A 62 -2.67 -29.22 -5.42
CA GLN A 62 -2.34 -29.94 -4.17
C GLN A 62 -1.06 -30.78 -4.27
N SER A 63 -0.81 -31.42 -5.41
CA SER A 63 0.37 -32.28 -5.57
C SER A 63 1.67 -31.51 -5.35
N GLU A 64 1.77 -30.26 -5.80
CA GLU A 64 2.95 -29.43 -5.57
C GLU A 64 3.03 -28.95 -4.12
N GLN A 65 1.90 -28.58 -3.51
CA GLN A 65 1.85 -28.17 -2.11
C GLN A 65 2.30 -29.30 -1.17
N ILE A 66 1.87 -30.54 -1.43
CA ILE A 66 2.29 -31.72 -0.66
C ILE A 66 3.79 -32.00 -0.87
N LYS A 67 4.24 -31.98 -2.12
CA LYS A 67 5.65 -32.23 -2.48
C LYS A 67 6.60 -31.21 -1.86
N THR A 68 6.25 -29.93 -1.92
CA THR A 68 7.05 -28.83 -1.37
C THR A 68 6.85 -28.61 0.13
N LYS A 69 5.84 -29.24 0.73
CA LYS A 69 5.39 -28.99 2.12
C LYS A 69 5.08 -27.51 2.36
N ASP A 70 4.54 -26.85 1.36
CA ASP A 70 4.21 -25.43 1.38
C ASP A 70 2.74 -25.24 0.98
N PRO A 71 1.78 -25.33 1.95
CA PRO A 71 0.40 -25.03 1.68
C PRO A 71 0.24 -23.56 1.24
N CYS A 72 -0.64 -23.30 0.28
CA CYS A 72 -0.86 -21.93 -0.20
C CYS A 72 -1.32 -20.99 0.92
N TRP A 73 -2.25 -21.49 1.75
CA TRP A 73 -2.71 -20.83 2.98
C TRP A 73 -1.88 -21.33 4.16
N ARG A 74 -0.83 -20.59 4.49
CA ARG A 74 0.11 -20.98 5.55
C ARG A 74 0.28 -19.92 6.61
N GLY A 75 0.49 -18.67 6.22
CA GLY A 75 0.52 -17.55 7.16
C GLY A 75 -0.88 -17.14 7.59
N ASP A 76 -0.99 -16.53 8.76
CA ASP A 76 -2.25 -16.19 9.40
C ASP A 76 -2.13 -14.90 10.25
N PHE A 77 -3.25 -14.48 10.86
CA PHE A 77 -3.25 -13.29 11.72
C PHE A 77 -2.45 -13.49 13.01
N GLN A 78 -2.43 -14.70 13.56
CA GLN A 78 -1.58 -15.00 14.72
C GLN A 78 -0.10 -14.80 14.37
N GLY A 79 0.31 -15.22 13.18
CA GLY A 79 1.67 -15.04 12.70
C GLY A 79 2.04 -13.55 12.52
N VAL A 80 1.11 -12.73 12.04
CA VAL A 80 1.33 -11.28 11.98
C VAL A 80 1.46 -10.70 13.39
N ILE A 81 0.57 -11.08 14.33
CA ILE A 81 0.62 -10.66 15.74
C ILE A 81 1.97 -11.03 16.37
N ASP A 82 2.45 -12.24 16.18
CA ASP A 82 3.72 -12.73 16.73
C ASP A 82 4.93 -11.97 16.19
N LYS A 83 4.81 -11.35 15.02
CA LYS A 83 5.89 -10.62 14.33
C LYS A 83 5.70 -9.10 14.26
N LEU A 84 4.76 -8.53 15.02
CA LEU A 84 4.61 -7.08 15.15
C LEU A 84 5.90 -6.41 15.66
N ASP A 85 6.61 -7.04 16.58
CA ASP A 85 7.89 -6.54 17.07
C ASP A 85 9.00 -6.56 16.02
N TYR A 86 8.97 -7.50 15.07
CA TYR A 86 9.88 -7.48 13.93
C TYR A 86 9.64 -6.26 13.04
N ILE A 87 8.38 -5.96 12.73
CA ILE A 87 8.01 -4.80 11.92
C ILE A 87 8.40 -3.51 12.62
N LYS A 88 8.16 -3.42 13.92
CA LYS A 88 8.58 -2.30 14.76
C LYS A 88 10.10 -2.18 14.86
N ALA A 89 10.84 -3.29 14.91
CA ALA A 89 12.30 -3.32 14.89
C ALA A 89 12.88 -2.75 13.59
N LEU A 90 12.25 -3.01 12.45
CA LEU A 90 12.59 -2.37 11.16
C LEU A 90 12.23 -0.87 11.13
N GLY A 91 11.41 -0.39 12.06
CA GLY A 91 10.99 1.01 12.17
C GLY A 91 9.71 1.36 11.42
N PHE A 92 8.97 0.39 10.88
CA PHE A 92 7.69 0.63 10.20
C PHE A 92 6.55 0.91 11.18
N THR A 93 5.69 1.83 10.80
CA THR A 93 4.62 2.37 11.64
C THR A 93 3.22 2.02 11.15
N ALA A 94 3.11 1.42 9.98
CA ALA A 94 1.88 0.89 9.41
C ALA A 94 2.14 -0.44 8.68
N ILE A 95 1.12 -1.29 8.64
CA ILE A 95 1.12 -2.55 7.89
C ILE A 95 0.02 -2.47 6.85
N TRP A 96 0.34 -2.82 5.59
CA TRP A 96 -0.63 -3.12 4.55
C TRP A 96 -0.69 -4.63 4.37
N ILE A 97 -1.88 -5.22 4.55
CA ILE A 97 -2.16 -6.64 4.35
C ILE A 97 -3.08 -6.84 3.15
N THR A 98 -2.88 -7.94 2.43
CA THR A 98 -3.76 -8.38 1.34
C THR A 98 -5.21 -8.57 1.80
N PRO A 99 -6.22 -8.61 0.88
CA PRO A 99 -7.62 -8.70 1.27
C PRO A 99 -7.90 -9.90 2.17
N VAL A 100 -8.77 -9.71 3.14
CA VAL A 100 -9.06 -10.71 4.21
C VAL A 100 -10.44 -11.36 4.06
N VAL A 101 -11.28 -10.86 3.16
CA VAL A 101 -12.66 -11.33 2.97
C VAL A 101 -12.70 -12.75 2.40
N GLN A 102 -13.84 -13.44 2.58
CA GLN A 102 -14.02 -14.82 2.15
C GLN A 102 -13.80 -14.99 0.66
N ASN A 103 -12.90 -15.87 0.29
CA ASN A 103 -12.61 -16.27 -1.08
C ASN A 103 -13.15 -17.69 -1.37
N ALA A 104 -13.49 -17.95 -2.63
CA ALA A 104 -14.18 -19.18 -3.01
C ALA A 104 -13.22 -20.37 -3.19
N SER A 105 -11.97 -20.12 -3.56
CA SER A 105 -11.03 -21.17 -3.94
C SER A 105 -9.78 -21.15 -3.06
N GLY A 106 -9.14 -22.30 -3.02
CA GLY A 106 -7.87 -22.43 -2.35
C GLY A 106 -6.72 -21.77 -3.06
N TYR A 107 -6.81 -21.57 -4.37
CA TYR A 107 -5.82 -20.81 -5.15
C TYR A 107 -5.81 -19.32 -4.77
N ASP A 108 -6.87 -18.83 -4.16
CA ASP A 108 -7.05 -17.43 -3.80
C ASP A 108 -6.31 -17.02 -2.51
N TYR A 109 -5.20 -17.68 -2.21
CA TYR A 109 -4.33 -17.36 -1.06
C TYR A 109 -3.96 -15.87 -0.96
N HIS A 110 -4.08 -15.15 -2.06
CA HIS A 110 -3.81 -13.72 -2.13
C HIS A 110 -5.00 -12.83 -1.71
N GLY A 111 -6.23 -13.37 -1.67
CA GLY A 111 -7.41 -12.67 -1.16
C GLY A 111 -8.20 -11.83 -2.17
N TYR A 112 -7.80 -11.78 -3.45
CA TYR A 112 -8.42 -10.86 -4.45
C TYR A 112 -9.63 -11.43 -5.17
N HIS A 113 -10.09 -12.64 -4.82
CA HIS A 113 -11.22 -13.28 -5.46
C HIS A 113 -12.37 -13.47 -4.47
N ALA A 114 -12.92 -12.35 -3.98
CA ALA A 114 -13.97 -12.37 -2.99
C ALA A 114 -15.23 -13.11 -3.46
N MET A 115 -15.78 -13.91 -2.58
CA MET A 115 -17.08 -14.53 -2.70
C MET A 115 -18.09 -13.92 -1.71
N ASP A 116 -17.65 -13.60 -0.52
CA ASP A 116 -18.41 -12.90 0.51
C ASP A 116 -17.58 -11.73 1.03
N PHE A 117 -18.12 -10.52 0.89
CA PHE A 117 -17.44 -9.29 1.31
C PHE A 117 -17.71 -8.91 2.77
N GLN A 118 -18.60 -9.62 3.46
CA GLN A 118 -19.05 -9.25 4.81
C GLN A 118 -18.16 -9.83 5.90
N HIS A 119 -17.57 -11.00 5.65
CA HIS A 119 -16.85 -11.78 6.64
C HIS A 119 -15.42 -12.04 6.25
N VAL A 120 -14.58 -12.11 7.25
CA VAL A 120 -13.19 -12.57 7.09
C VAL A 120 -13.21 -14.06 6.70
N ASP A 121 -12.30 -14.45 5.81
CA ASP A 121 -12.17 -15.82 5.34
C ASP A 121 -12.00 -16.79 6.51
N CYS A 122 -12.80 -17.85 6.51
CA CYS A 122 -12.84 -18.83 7.59
C CYS A 122 -11.51 -19.56 7.81
N ARG A 123 -10.60 -19.51 6.83
CA ARG A 123 -9.24 -20.08 6.95
C ARG A 123 -8.33 -19.28 7.89
N TYR A 124 -8.72 -18.06 8.27
CA TYR A 124 -8.03 -17.27 9.29
C TYR A 124 -8.55 -17.50 10.72
N GLN A 125 -9.53 -18.39 10.92
CA GLN A 125 -9.99 -18.76 12.27
C GLN A 125 -8.88 -19.45 13.06
N SER A 126 -8.95 -19.37 14.40
CA SER A 126 -8.04 -20.14 15.26
C SER A 126 -8.28 -21.65 15.11
N SER A 127 -7.21 -22.44 15.10
CA SER A 127 -7.31 -23.91 14.91
C SER A 127 -8.04 -24.62 16.04
N ASP A 128 -8.08 -24.03 17.23
CA ASP A 128 -8.81 -24.53 18.40
C ASP A 128 -10.31 -24.19 18.37
N GLY A 129 -10.77 -23.42 17.36
CA GLY A 129 -12.14 -22.99 17.19
C GLY A 129 -12.62 -21.94 18.20
N SER A 130 -11.72 -21.35 18.99
CA SER A 130 -12.08 -20.35 20.00
C SER A 130 -12.43 -18.97 19.40
N LYS A 131 -11.92 -18.66 18.21
CA LYS A 131 -12.13 -17.39 17.49
C LYS A 131 -12.36 -17.68 16.01
N ASP A 132 -13.40 -17.06 15.46
CA ASP A 132 -13.60 -16.99 14.01
C ASP A 132 -12.64 -15.97 13.36
N GLY A 133 -12.71 -15.87 12.02
CA GLY A 133 -11.85 -14.97 11.27
C GLY A 133 -12.03 -13.49 11.66
N ASP A 134 -13.27 -13.05 11.91
CA ASP A 134 -13.57 -11.68 12.30
C ASP A 134 -12.96 -11.34 13.67
N ALA A 135 -13.07 -12.25 14.64
CA ALA A 135 -12.47 -12.09 15.97
C ALA A 135 -10.94 -12.09 15.93
N MET A 136 -10.33 -12.93 15.09
CA MET A 136 -8.87 -12.94 14.89
C MET A 136 -8.38 -11.66 14.22
N PHE A 137 -9.14 -11.13 13.27
CA PHE A 137 -8.79 -9.87 12.62
C PHE A 137 -8.91 -8.66 13.58
N GLN A 138 -9.97 -8.64 14.43
CA GLN A 138 -10.08 -7.62 15.47
C GLN A 138 -8.89 -7.67 16.44
N GLU A 139 -8.46 -8.88 16.84
CA GLU A 139 -7.29 -9.02 17.70
C GLU A 139 -6.01 -8.50 17.04
N LEU A 140 -5.82 -8.76 15.74
CA LEU A 140 -4.68 -8.20 15.00
C LEU A 140 -4.69 -6.66 15.04
N ILE A 141 -5.85 -6.02 14.79
CA ILE A 141 -5.97 -4.56 14.85
C ILE A 141 -5.61 -4.06 16.25
N ASP A 142 -6.19 -4.66 17.30
CA ASP A 142 -5.97 -4.23 18.67
C ASP A 142 -4.49 -4.37 19.07
N LYS A 143 -3.84 -5.51 18.72
CA LYS A 143 -2.42 -5.76 19.01
C LYS A 143 -1.48 -4.85 18.23
N ALA A 144 -1.80 -4.55 16.98
CA ALA A 144 -1.03 -3.59 16.19
C ALA A 144 -1.11 -2.19 16.80
N HIS A 145 -2.32 -1.74 17.19
CA HIS A 145 -2.52 -0.45 17.84
C HIS A 145 -1.80 -0.36 19.20
N GLU A 146 -1.79 -1.44 20.01
CA GLU A 146 -1.00 -1.51 21.25
C GLU A 146 0.51 -1.30 21.00
N LYS A 147 1.02 -1.73 19.84
CA LYS A 147 2.41 -1.52 19.41
C LYS A 147 2.65 -0.17 18.73
N GLY A 148 1.61 0.64 18.53
CA GLY A 148 1.67 1.90 17.80
C GLY A 148 1.73 1.73 16.29
N ILE A 149 1.27 0.62 15.75
CA ILE A 149 1.28 0.28 14.32
C ILE A 149 -0.14 0.39 13.76
N LYS A 150 -0.31 1.10 12.65
CA LYS A 150 -1.58 1.22 11.93
C LYS A 150 -1.82 0.04 11.00
N ILE A 151 -3.09 -0.31 10.79
CA ILE A 151 -3.49 -1.35 9.83
C ILE A 151 -4.17 -0.71 8.62
N ILE A 152 -3.63 -1.01 7.44
CA ILE A 152 -4.20 -0.71 6.14
C ILE A 152 -4.73 -2.02 5.56
N LEU A 153 -6.02 -2.07 5.34
CA LEU A 153 -6.66 -3.22 4.72
C LEU A 153 -6.74 -3.03 3.21
N ASP A 154 -6.29 -4.03 2.47
CA ASP A 154 -6.55 -4.10 1.03
C ASP A 154 -8.01 -4.51 0.79
N ILE A 155 -8.68 -3.80 -0.08
CA ILE A 155 -10.07 -4.08 -0.45
C ILE A 155 -10.25 -4.10 -1.96
N VAL A 156 -11.21 -4.90 -2.42
CA VAL A 156 -11.56 -5.02 -3.84
C VAL A 156 -12.97 -4.51 -4.06
N LEU A 157 -13.13 -3.43 -4.81
CA LEU A 157 -14.44 -2.86 -5.16
C LEU A 157 -14.86 -3.22 -6.58
N ASN A 158 -13.89 -3.57 -7.43
CA ASN A 158 -14.09 -3.71 -8.87
C ASN A 158 -14.73 -5.03 -9.29
N HIS A 159 -14.42 -6.13 -8.61
CA HIS A 159 -14.81 -7.47 -9.08
C HIS A 159 -15.09 -8.44 -7.95
N THR A 160 -15.80 -9.51 -8.27
CA THR A 160 -15.88 -10.73 -7.47
C THR A 160 -14.90 -11.77 -8.00
N GLY A 161 -14.50 -12.69 -7.16
CA GLY A 161 -13.91 -13.94 -7.58
C GLY A 161 -14.93 -14.81 -8.29
N ASN A 162 -14.42 -15.90 -8.85
CA ASN A 162 -15.28 -16.74 -9.61
C ASN A 162 -14.72 -18.12 -9.74
N PHE A 163 -15.12 -18.89 -8.95
CA PHE A 163 -14.78 -20.29 -9.04
C PHE A 163 -16.01 -21.17 -9.08
N GLY A 164 -17.06 -20.70 -9.73
CA GLY A 164 -18.14 -21.36 -10.43
C GLY A 164 -18.80 -22.57 -9.80
N GLU A 165 -18.28 -22.99 -8.69
CA GLU A 165 -18.79 -24.17 -7.99
C GLU A 165 -20.14 -23.87 -7.40
N GLN A 166 -20.38 -22.60 -7.07
CA GLN A 166 -21.62 -22.09 -6.55
C GLN A 166 -22.15 -20.95 -7.40
N THR A 167 -23.39 -20.63 -7.24
CA THR A 167 -24.03 -19.52 -7.93
C THR A 167 -23.64 -18.20 -7.26
N LEU A 168 -22.62 -17.55 -7.73
CA LEU A 168 -22.11 -16.30 -7.18
C LEU A 168 -23.08 -15.12 -7.24
N CYS A 169 -24.10 -15.19 -8.10
CA CYS A 169 -25.20 -14.21 -8.11
C CYS A 169 -25.89 -14.04 -6.75
N LYS A 170 -25.79 -15.01 -5.88
CA LYS A 170 -26.35 -14.95 -4.53
C LYS A 170 -25.68 -13.94 -3.62
N GLU A 171 -24.45 -13.51 -3.90
CA GLU A 171 -23.75 -12.50 -3.11
C GLU A 171 -24.55 -11.20 -2.98
N PHE A 172 -25.34 -10.87 -4.01
CA PHE A 172 -26.17 -9.68 -4.05
C PHE A 172 -27.66 -9.97 -3.89
N ASP A 173 -28.05 -11.22 -3.64
CA ASP A 173 -29.43 -11.55 -3.34
C ASP A 173 -29.77 -11.11 -1.91
N ARG A 174 -30.71 -10.16 -1.79
CA ARG A 174 -31.17 -9.60 -0.52
C ARG A 174 -31.74 -10.64 0.45
N ASN A 175 -32.17 -11.78 -0.06
CA ASN A 175 -32.81 -12.85 0.71
C ASN A 175 -31.83 -13.97 1.08
N THR A 176 -30.58 -13.89 0.62
CA THR A 176 -29.57 -14.94 0.86
C THR A 176 -28.57 -14.45 1.90
N ASP A 177 -28.51 -15.17 3.00
CA ASP A 177 -27.42 -15.05 3.97
C ASP A 177 -26.28 -15.97 3.54
N LEU A 178 -25.26 -15.41 2.92
CA LEU A 178 -24.05 -16.11 2.47
C LEU A 178 -23.05 -16.36 3.60
N ALA A 179 -23.25 -15.75 4.74
CA ALA A 179 -22.32 -15.76 5.86
C ALA A 179 -22.45 -16.99 6.75
N THR A 180 -23.14 -18.04 6.30
CA THR A 180 -23.20 -19.27 7.08
C THR A 180 -21.94 -20.10 6.87
N GLN A 181 -21.37 -20.62 7.97
CA GLN A 181 -20.20 -21.51 7.92
C GLN A 181 -20.40 -22.71 6.98
N ALA A 182 -21.62 -23.24 6.89
CA ALA A 182 -21.95 -24.35 5.99
C ALA A 182 -21.79 -23.97 4.50
N LEU A 183 -22.19 -22.77 4.12
CA LEU A 183 -22.03 -22.28 2.73
C LEU A 183 -20.56 -22.01 2.42
N ILE A 184 -19.85 -21.39 3.33
CA ILE A 184 -18.42 -21.14 3.20
C ILE A 184 -17.65 -22.44 2.99
N ASN A 185 -17.89 -23.44 3.83
CA ASN A 185 -17.26 -24.76 3.69
C ASN A 185 -17.61 -25.46 2.36
N ALA A 186 -18.84 -25.31 1.88
CA ALA A 186 -19.23 -25.87 0.59
C ALA A 186 -18.46 -25.23 -0.59
N CYS A 187 -18.12 -23.96 -0.49
CA CYS A 187 -17.34 -23.26 -1.51
C CYS A 187 -15.85 -23.66 -1.51
N MET A 188 -15.35 -24.18 -0.41
CA MET A 188 -13.96 -24.67 -0.30
C MET A 188 -13.77 -26.10 -0.82
N ILE A 189 -14.84 -26.77 -1.19
CA ILE A 189 -14.80 -28.14 -1.74
C ILE A 189 -15.11 -28.09 -3.23
N PRO A 190 -14.25 -28.69 -4.10
CA PRO A 190 -14.51 -28.71 -5.53
C PRO A 190 -15.84 -29.37 -5.85
N ASN A 191 -16.62 -28.74 -6.70
CA ASN A 191 -17.88 -29.29 -7.19
C ASN A 191 -17.62 -30.27 -8.34
N GLU A 192 -17.56 -31.59 -8.06
CA GLU A 192 -17.25 -32.62 -9.05
C GLU A 192 -18.27 -32.69 -10.19
N GLU A 193 -19.51 -32.34 -9.96
CA GLU A 193 -20.54 -32.33 -11.00
C GLU A 193 -20.20 -31.30 -12.10
N LYS A 194 -19.65 -30.15 -11.70
CA LYS A 194 -19.31 -29.06 -12.61
C LYS A 194 -17.88 -29.11 -13.08
N LEU A 195 -16.94 -29.49 -12.23
CA LEU A 195 -15.51 -29.51 -12.54
C LEU A 195 -15.00 -30.86 -13.06
N GLY A 196 -15.73 -31.95 -12.79
CA GLY A 196 -15.34 -33.31 -13.13
C GLY A 196 -14.66 -34.04 -11.96
N SER A 197 -14.92 -35.36 -11.85
CA SER A 197 -14.38 -36.18 -10.76
C SER A 197 -12.86 -36.33 -10.75
N ASP A 198 -12.20 -36.02 -11.87
CA ASP A 198 -10.75 -36.03 -12.05
C ASP A 198 -10.11 -34.65 -11.79
N TYR A 199 -10.89 -33.65 -11.37
CA TYR A 199 -10.40 -32.26 -11.21
C TYR A 199 -9.16 -32.19 -10.31
N LEU A 200 -9.20 -32.79 -9.11
CA LEU A 200 -8.10 -32.75 -8.16
C LEU A 200 -6.80 -33.42 -8.65
N THR A 201 -6.92 -34.35 -9.61
CA THR A 201 -5.79 -35.06 -10.19
C THR A 201 -5.32 -34.46 -11.52
N SER A 202 -6.07 -33.52 -12.07
CA SER A 202 -5.70 -32.80 -13.29
C SER A 202 -4.50 -31.88 -13.06
N VAL A 203 -3.78 -31.58 -14.13
CA VAL A 203 -2.67 -30.62 -14.03
C VAL A 203 -3.20 -29.21 -13.74
N PRO A 204 -2.45 -28.32 -13.04
CA PRO A 204 -2.91 -27.02 -12.60
C PRO A 204 -3.51 -26.14 -13.70
N TYR A 205 -2.94 -26.20 -14.90
CA TYR A 205 -3.47 -25.45 -16.05
C TYR A 205 -4.86 -25.92 -16.48
N GLU A 206 -5.12 -27.22 -16.45
CA GLU A 206 -6.44 -27.77 -16.76
C GLU A 206 -7.47 -27.42 -15.68
N GLN A 207 -7.07 -27.45 -14.41
CA GLN A 207 -7.89 -26.99 -13.30
C GLN A 207 -8.31 -25.54 -13.50
N TYR A 208 -7.35 -24.65 -13.80
CA TYR A 208 -7.59 -23.26 -14.10
C TYR A 208 -8.56 -23.07 -15.29
N GLN A 209 -8.34 -23.78 -16.40
CA GLN A 209 -9.20 -23.67 -17.60
C GLN A 209 -10.65 -24.15 -17.31
N ARG A 210 -10.82 -25.16 -16.48
CA ARG A 210 -12.17 -25.64 -16.07
C ARG A 210 -12.89 -24.58 -15.24
N ARG A 211 -12.18 -23.94 -14.30
CA ARG A 211 -12.75 -22.81 -13.52
C ARG A 211 -13.16 -21.66 -14.44
N LEU A 212 -12.29 -21.24 -15.34
CA LEU A 212 -12.62 -20.21 -16.32
C LEU A 212 -13.85 -20.55 -17.17
N GLY A 213 -13.98 -21.82 -17.53
CA GLY A 213 -15.13 -22.32 -18.32
C GLY A 213 -16.45 -22.16 -17.59
N LEU A 214 -16.47 -22.30 -16.28
CA LEU A 214 -17.69 -22.15 -15.48
C LEU A 214 -18.18 -20.69 -15.44
N LEU A 215 -17.27 -19.73 -15.39
CA LEU A 215 -17.59 -18.29 -15.41
C LEU A 215 -18.50 -17.88 -16.54
N LYS A 216 -18.11 -18.28 -17.73
CA LYS A 216 -18.81 -17.89 -18.96
C LYS A 216 -20.26 -18.35 -18.97
N ASN A 217 -20.58 -19.38 -18.19
CA ASN A 217 -21.90 -19.99 -18.15
C ASN A 217 -22.78 -19.50 -16.98
N VAL A 218 -22.17 -19.06 -15.87
CA VAL A 218 -22.90 -18.73 -14.63
C VAL A 218 -23.35 -17.26 -14.60
N ARG A 219 -22.72 -16.37 -15.35
CA ARG A 219 -22.97 -14.93 -15.33
C ARG A 219 -23.31 -14.37 -16.69
N GLY A 220 -24.11 -15.11 -17.43
CA GLY A 220 -24.70 -14.59 -18.65
C GLY A 220 -25.60 -13.39 -18.35
N LYS A 221 -25.68 -12.47 -19.30
CA LYS A 221 -26.53 -11.27 -19.21
C LYS A 221 -27.98 -11.60 -18.85
N ASN A 222 -28.48 -12.77 -19.22
CA ASN A 222 -29.88 -13.17 -19.01
C ASN A 222 -30.17 -13.64 -17.57
N GLU A 223 -29.13 -14.02 -16.82
CA GLU A 223 -29.21 -14.48 -15.44
C GLU A 223 -29.08 -13.32 -14.45
N ASP A 224 -28.38 -12.24 -14.84
CA ASP A 224 -28.20 -11.03 -14.03
C ASP A 224 -29.35 -10.05 -14.23
N VAL A 225 -30.52 -10.41 -13.71
CA VAL A 225 -31.77 -9.63 -13.89
C VAL A 225 -31.74 -8.27 -13.17
N HIS A 226 -30.78 -8.06 -12.26
CA HIS A 226 -30.61 -6.83 -11.49
C HIS A 226 -29.45 -5.98 -11.97
N ASN A 227 -28.70 -6.41 -12.98
CA ASN A 227 -27.56 -5.71 -13.54
C ASN A 227 -26.47 -5.43 -12.50
N TYR A 228 -26.11 -6.45 -11.72
CA TYR A 228 -25.09 -6.36 -10.67
C TYR A 228 -23.68 -6.46 -11.22
N TRP A 229 -23.48 -7.07 -12.39
CA TRP A 229 -22.19 -7.19 -13.05
C TRP A 229 -22.18 -6.47 -14.40
N HIS A 230 -20.97 -6.09 -14.82
CA HIS A 230 -20.71 -5.68 -16.18
C HIS A 230 -20.50 -6.92 -17.08
N HIS A 231 -21.03 -6.89 -18.30
CA HIS A 231 -20.99 -8.03 -19.22
C HIS A 231 -20.17 -7.73 -20.49
N PHE A 232 -19.04 -7.01 -20.33
CA PHE A 232 -18.25 -6.52 -21.45
C PHE A 232 -17.17 -7.49 -21.95
N GLY A 233 -16.88 -8.56 -21.25
CA GLY A 233 -15.73 -9.40 -21.56
C GLY A 233 -14.40 -8.73 -21.17
N ASP A 234 -13.33 -9.03 -21.89
CA ASP A 234 -11.98 -8.58 -21.53
C ASP A 234 -11.75 -7.09 -21.82
N PHE A 235 -10.98 -6.42 -20.96
CA PHE A 235 -10.66 -5.00 -21.08
C PHE A 235 -9.57 -4.72 -22.12
N ASN A 236 -9.51 -3.46 -22.56
CA ASN A 236 -8.42 -2.92 -23.37
C ASN A 236 -7.75 -1.77 -22.61
N TRP A 237 -6.43 -1.85 -22.42
CA TRP A 237 -5.65 -0.85 -21.70
C TRP A 237 -5.74 0.56 -22.29
N ASP A 238 -5.97 0.68 -23.58
CA ASP A 238 -5.96 1.93 -24.32
C ASP A 238 -7.36 2.55 -24.48
N PHE A 239 -8.35 1.96 -23.84
CA PHE A 239 -9.73 2.40 -24.04
C PHE A 239 -10.49 2.52 -22.70
N PRO A 240 -11.45 3.46 -22.58
CA PRO A 240 -12.27 3.61 -21.38
C PRO A 240 -13.06 2.38 -20.96
N ASN A 241 -13.24 1.37 -21.85
CA ASN A 241 -13.92 0.13 -21.50
C ASN A 241 -13.28 -0.62 -20.33
N ARG A 242 -12.06 -0.28 -19.93
CA ARG A 242 -11.42 -0.83 -18.72
C ARG A 242 -12.24 -0.55 -17.46
N TRP A 243 -13.11 0.44 -17.46
CA TRP A 243 -14.02 0.73 -16.34
C TRP A 243 -15.24 -0.19 -16.27
N TRP A 244 -15.49 -1.00 -17.30
CA TRP A 244 -16.63 -1.89 -17.40
C TRP A 244 -16.27 -3.30 -17.85
N ALA A 245 -15.05 -3.52 -18.20
CA ALA A 245 -14.58 -4.77 -18.74
C ALA A 245 -13.74 -5.52 -17.69
N GLN A 246 -13.84 -6.83 -17.77
CA GLN A 246 -13.22 -7.79 -16.88
C GLN A 246 -11.69 -7.70 -16.95
N ILE A 247 -11.02 -7.53 -15.79
CA ILE A 247 -9.56 -7.40 -15.73
C ILE A 247 -8.85 -8.73 -16.02
N ALA A 248 -9.44 -9.84 -15.58
CA ALA A 248 -8.93 -11.18 -15.79
C ALA A 248 -10.09 -12.17 -15.92
N GLY A 249 -9.81 -13.36 -16.46
CA GLY A 249 -10.84 -14.36 -16.72
C GLY A 249 -11.56 -14.87 -15.46
N ASP A 250 -10.98 -14.72 -14.31
CA ASP A 250 -11.47 -15.14 -13.01
C ASP A 250 -11.85 -13.98 -12.06
N CYS A 251 -11.86 -12.75 -12.58
CA CYS A 251 -12.28 -11.54 -11.88
C CYS A 251 -13.51 -10.96 -12.55
N VAL A 252 -14.70 -11.24 -12.02
CA VAL A 252 -15.94 -10.79 -12.66
C VAL A 252 -16.28 -9.38 -12.26
N ASP A 253 -16.36 -8.51 -13.25
CA ASP A 253 -16.47 -7.08 -13.08
C ASP A 253 -17.83 -6.68 -12.51
N LEU A 254 -17.82 -5.96 -11.38
CA LEU A 254 -19.03 -5.48 -10.71
C LEU A 254 -19.53 -4.18 -11.32
N ASN A 255 -20.83 -4.06 -11.46
CA ASN A 255 -21.46 -2.81 -11.87
C ASN A 255 -21.50 -1.82 -10.68
N THR A 256 -20.39 -1.15 -10.43
CA THR A 256 -20.22 -0.20 -9.32
C THR A 256 -21.00 1.10 -9.52
N GLU A 257 -21.53 1.35 -10.69
CA GLU A 257 -22.48 2.42 -11.00
C GLU A 257 -23.89 2.10 -10.50
N ASN A 258 -24.18 0.82 -10.25
CA ASN A 258 -25.44 0.41 -9.62
C ASN A 258 -25.38 0.75 -8.12
N ASP A 259 -26.24 1.68 -7.68
CA ASP A 259 -26.25 2.14 -6.29
C ASP A 259 -26.41 0.99 -5.28
N TYR A 260 -27.17 -0.06 -5.64
CA TYR A 260 -27.31 -1.22 -4.75
C TYR A 260 -25.99 -1.98 -4.55
N VAL A 261 -25.19 -2.15 -5.60
CA VAL A 261 -23.87 -2.79 -5.54
C VAL A 261 -22.91 -1.92 -4.72
N ALA A 262 -22.87 -0.61 -5.00
CA ALA A 262 -22.00 0.31 -4.28
C ALA A 262 -22.37 0.37 -2.79
N ASP A 263 -23.65 0.50 -2.44
CA ASP A 263 -24.12 0.53 -1.04
C ASP A 263 -23.84 -0.78 -0.31
N TYR A 264 -23.95 -1.92 -1.00
CA TYR A 264 -23.59 -3.23 -0.44
C TYR A 264 -22.10 -3.30 -0.10
N LEU A 265 -21.21 -2.90 -1.04
CA LEU A 265 -19.78 -2.88 -0.83
C LEU A 265 -19.38 -1.92 0.30
N VAL A 266 -19.98 -0.74 0.34
CA VAL A 266 -19.75 0.23 1.42
C VAL A 266 -20.21 -0.32 2.77
N LYS A 267 -21.34 -1.00 2.84
CA LYS A 267 -21.82 -1.66 4.06
C LYS A 267 -20.85 -2.74 4.53
N CYS A 268 -20.38 -3.60 3.62
CA CYS A 268 -19.47 -4.69 3.94
C CYS A 268 -18.11 -4.16 4.42
N TYR A 269 -17.44 -3.38 3.60
CA TYR A 269 -16.13 -2.83 3.96
C TYR A 269 -16.18 -1.78 5.07
N GLY A 270 -17.31 -1.09 5.23
CA GLY A 270 -17.57 -0.19 6.36
C GLY A 270 -17.52 -0.90 7.72
N SER A 271 -17.76 -2.22 7.78
CA SER A 271 -17.60 -3.01 9.02
C SER A 271 -16.15 -3.02 9.47
N PHE A 272 -15.18 -3.08 8.57
CA PHE A 272 -13.76 -3.04 8.91
C PHE A 272 -13.31 -1.65 9.39
N ILE A 273 -13.90 -0.57 8.85
CA ILE A 273 -13.70 0.78 9.41
C ILE A 273 -14.19 0.83 10.86
N LYS A 274 -15.36 0.23 11.13
CA LYS A 274 -15.93 0.12 12.48
C LYS A 274 -15.07 -0.73 13.42
N MET A 275 -14.36 -1.75 12.92
CA MET A 275 -13.40 -2.54 13.69
C MET A 275 -12.15 -1.73 14.07
N GLY A 276 -11.78 -0.70 13.30
CA GLY A 276 -10.67 0.19 13.61
C GLY A 276 -9.52 0.19 12.61
N VAL A 277 -9.69 -0.36 11.40
CA VAL A 277 -8.65 -0.21 10.35
C VAL A 277 -8.39 1.28 10.07
N ASP A 278 -7.13 1.64 9.90
CA ASP A 278 -6.69 3.03 9.78
C ASP A 278 -6.82 3.57 8.36
N GLY A 279 -6.87 2.69 7.37
CA GLY A 279 -7.03 3.05 5.97
C GLY A 279 -7.33 1.87 5.06
N PHE A 280 -7.68 2.19 3.81
CA PHE A 280 -7.81 1.21 2.73
C PHE A 280 -6.77 1.44 1.64
N ARG A 281 -6.17 0.36 1.18
CA ARG A 281 -5.63 0.26 -0.17
C ARG A 281 -6.73 -0.33 -1.04
N ILE A 282 -7.08 0.33 -2.13
CA ILE A 282 -8.16 -0.13 -3.00
C ILE A 282 -7.56 -0.71 -4.27
N ASP A 283 -7.76 -2.02 -4.40
CA ASP A 283 -7.31 -2.79 -5.55
C ASP A 283 -8.00 -2.33 -6.83
N THR A 284 -7.32 -2.46 -7.96
CA THR A 284 -7.89 -2.21 -9.30
C THR A 284 -8.70 -0.91 -9.42
N SER A 285 -8.32 0.12 -8.67
CA SER A 285 -9.01 1.42 -8.71
C SER A 285 -9.07 2.03 -10.11
N GLY A 286 -8.06 1.75 -10.95
CA GLY A 286 -8.03 2.18 -12.34
C GLY A 286 -9.11 1.56 -13.23
N HIS A 287 -9.84 0.56 -12.73
CA HIS A 287 -10.95 -0.11 -13.42
C HIS A 287 -12.33 0.36 -12.96
N ILE A 288 -12.39 1.37 -12.12
CA ILE A 288 -13.61 2.10 -11.72
C ILE A 288 -13.38 3.57 -12.08
N SER A 289 -14.37 4.23 -12.67
CA SER A 289 -14.21 5.62 -13.07
C SER A 289 -14.01 6.56 -11.87
N ARG A 290 -13.25 7.66 -12.05
CA ARG A 290 -13.10 8.70 -11.03
C ARG A 290 -14.46 9.24 -10.57
N LEU A 291 -15.39 9.40 -11.52
CA LEU A 291 -16.74 9.88 -11.22
C LEU A 291 -17.45 8.96 -10.23
N THR A 292 -17.39 7.64 -10.44
CA THR A 292 -17.93 6.62 -9.53
C THR A 292 -17.29 6.71 -8.15
N PHE A 293 -15.96 6.83 -8.07
CA PHE A 293 -15.25 7.02 -6.80
C PHE A 293 -15.72 8.28 -6.06
N CYS A 294 -15.78 9.41 -6.75
CA CYS A 294 -16.19 10.69 -6.15
C CYS A 294 -17.66 10.70 -5.74
N LYS A 295 -18.51 9.92 -6.42
CA LYS A 295 -19.94 9.84 -6.09
C LYS A 295 -20.26 8.81 -5.03
N GLN A 296 -19.72 7.59 -5.15
CA GLN A 296 -20.15 6.43 -4.36
C GLN A 296 -19.23 6.16 -3.16
N PHE A 297 -17.92 6.00 -3.38
CA PHE A 297 -17.06 5.40 -2.36
C PHE A 297 -16.38 6.41 -1.43
N ILE A 298 -15.75 7.44 -2.00
CA ILE A 298 -14.97 8.41 -1.20
C ILE A 298 -15.82 9.10 -0.14
N PRO A 299 -17.01 9.66 -0.46
CA PRO A 299 -17.82 10.34 0.54
C PRO A 299 -18.30 9.42 1.65
N GLN A 300 -18.73 8.20 1.30
CA GLN A 300 -19.29 7.25 2.26
C GLN A 300 -18.20 6.69 3.19
N PHE A 301 -17.05 6.28 2.68
CA PHE A 301 -15.94 5.82 3.52
C PHE A 301 -15.36 6.95 4.38
N THR A 302 -15.29 8.17 3.87
CA THR A 302 -14.88 9.34 4.65
C THR A 302 -15.84 9.60 5.81
N ALA A 303 -17.14 9.53 5.56
CA ALA A 303 -18.17 9.70 6.60
C ALA A 303 -18.09 8.60 7.67
N LEU A 304 -17.96 7.33 7.27
CA LEU A 304 -17.75 6.21 8.18
C LEU A 304 -16.43 6.37 8.96
N GLY A 305 -15.36 6.77 8.27
CA GLY A 305 -14.09 7.08 8.90
C GLY A 305 -14.22 8.16 9.97
N LYS A 306 -14.99 9.21 9.74
CA LYS A 306 -15.25 10.24 10.73
C LYS A 306 -16.11 9.72 11.89
N GLN A 307 -17.14 8.94 11.60
CA GLN A 307 -18.02 8.36 12.60
C GLN A 307 -17.29 7.46 13.60
N TYR A 308 -16.29 6.71 13.14
CA TYR A 308 -15.54 5.75 13.95
C TYR A 308 -14.08 6.18 14.20
N GLU A 309 -13.79 7.49 14.20
CA GLU A 309 -12.43 7.99 14.40
C GLU A 309 -11.80 7.54 15.72
N ASP A 310 -12.61 7.35 16.77
CA ASP A 310 -12.14 6.89 18.09
C ASP A 310 -11.62 5.44 18.10
N LYS A 311 -11.89 4.67 17.05
CA LYS A 311 -11.40 3.29 16.89
C LYS A 311 -10.01 3.23 16.29
N ARG A 312 -9.56 4.28 15.61
CA ARG A 312 -8.27 4.31 14.93
C ARG A 312 -7.14 4.82 15.82
N LEU A 313 -5.95 4.35 15.51
CA LEU A 313 -4.74 4.79 16.20
C LEU A 313 -4.56 6.31 16.05
N ASN A 314 -4.39 7.00 17.20
CA ASN A 314 -4.25 8.46 17.30
C ASN A 314 -5.45 9.26 16.74
N LYS A 315 -6.60 8.63 16.50
CA LYS A 315 -7.78 9.27 15.87
C LYS A 315 -7.44 9.93 14.53
N ALA A 316 -6.50 9.34 13.80
CA ALA A 316 -6.08 9.86 12.51
C ALA A 316 -7.25 9.86 11.51
N PRO A 317 -7.34 10.82 10.58
CA PRO A 317 -8.27 10.74 9.47
C PRO A 317 -8.14 9.41 8.74
N PHE A 318 -9.27 8.87 8.25
CA PHE A 318 -9.26 7.63 7.49
C PHE A 318 -8.53 7.83 6.17
N PHE A 319 -7.54 6.98 5.87
CA PHE A 319 -6.69 7.13 4.70
C PHE A 319 -7.14 6.17 3.58
N MET A 320 -7.25 6.69 2.36
CA MET A 320 -7.60 5.89 1.19
C MET A 320 -6.61 6.14 0.07
N TYR A 321 -6.06 5.06 -0.49
CA TYR A 321 -5.26 5.13 -1.71
C TYR A 321 -5.52 3.91 -2.58
N GLY A 322 -5.30 4.05 -3.87
CA GLY A 322 -5.67 3.00 -4.80
C GLY A 322 -4.58 2.64 -5.79
N GLU A 323 -4.76 1.45 -6.33
CA GLU A 323 -4.01 0.95 -7.46
C GLU A 323 -4.62 1.44 -8.75
N VAL A 324 -3.98 2.44 -9.34
CA VAL A 324 -4.28 2.87 -10.71
C VAL A 324 -3.09 2.48 -11.57
N CYS A 325 -3.04 1.20 -11.92
CA CYS A 325 -1.95 0.65 -12.71
C CYS A 325 -1.99 1.22 -14.13
N ALA A 326 -0.94 1.96 -14.47
CA ALA A 326 -0.80 2.57 -15.78
C ALA A 326 0.12 1.74 -16.72
N ARG A 327 0.91 0.81 -16.19
CA ARG A 327 1.94 0.02 -16.91
C ARG A 327 2.89 0.85 -17.77
N TYR A 328 3.12 2.12 -17.38
CA TYR A 328 4.00 3.05 -18.10
C TYR A 328 4.81 3.88 -17.11
N SER A 329 6.02 4.16 -17.53
CA SER A 329 6.95 5.01 -16.80
C SER A 329 6.63 6.49 -16.88
N ASP A 330 5.61 6.88 -17.67
CA ASP A 330 5.19 8.29 -17.82
C ASP A 330 4.06 8.63 -16.85
N VAL A 331 3.94 9.91 -16.53
CA VAL A 331 2.87 10.40 -15.65
C VAL A 331 1.50 10.32 -16.33
N THR A 332 1.44 10.52 -17.64
CA THR A 332 0.22 10.35 -18.45
C THR A 332 0.26 9.03 -19.19
N TYR A 333 -0.85 8.30 -19.16
CA TYR A 333 -0.96 7.05 -19.89
C TYR A 333 -1.16 7.30 -21.38
N ARG A 334 -0.10 7.13 -22.19
CA ARG A 334 -0.13 7.39 -23.65
C ARG A 334 -0.77 8.72 -24.01
N GLY A 335 -0.55 9.74 -23.19
CA GLY A 335 -1.13 11.08 -23.35
C GLY A 335 -2.61 11.18 -22.95
N GLN A 336 -3.19 10.14 -22.34
CA GLN A 336 -4.56 10.13 -21.85
C GLN A 336 -4.59 10.36 -20.34
N ASP A 337 -5.09 11.52 -19.94
CA ASP A 337 -5.10 11.96 -18.55
C ASP A 337 -6.04 11.11 -17.68
N ASN A 338 -7.20 10.77 -18.17
CA ASN A 338 -8.23 10.01 -17.48
C ASN A 338 -7.86 8.55 -17.14
N LEU A 339 -6.85 8.01 -17.82
CA LEU A 339 -6.32 6.66 -17.55
C LEU A 339 -5.10 6.68 -16.64
N SER A 340 -4.67 7.85 -16.20
CA SER A 340 -3.46 8.06 -15.40
C SER A 340 -3.77 8.07 -13.91
N CYS A 341 -2.81 7.60 -13.08
CA CYS A 341 -3.01 7.52 -11.65
C CYS A 341 -3.27 8.90 -11.01
N TYR A 342 -2.58 9.95 -11.45
CA TYR A 342 -2.76 11.29 -10.88
C TYR A 342 -4.19 11.82 -11.02
N TYR A 343 -4.91 11.41 -12.05
CA TYR A 343 -6.28 11.85 -12.33
C TYR A 343 -7.23 11.59 -11.16
N TYR A 344 -7.06 10.49 -10.45
CA TYR A 344 -7.89 10.09 -9.32
C TYR A 344 -7.67 10.94 -8.06
N THR A 345 -6.59 11.70 -7.99
CA THR A 345 -6.32 12.60 -6.83
C THR A 345 -7.14 13.89 -6.89
N TRP A 346 -7.84 14.14 -8.00
CA TRP A 346 -8.66 15.31 -8.24
C TRP A 346 -10.15 14.99 -8.16
N GLN A 347 -10.92 15.90 -7.54
CA GLN A 347 -12.37 15.82 -7.49
C GLN A 347 -12.98 15.82 -8.89
N ALA A 348 -13.98 14.99 -9.14
CA ALA A 348 -14.78 15.06 -10.35
C ALA A 348 -15.59 16.38 -10.40
N PRO A 349 -15.88 16.92 -11.60
CA PRO A 349 -16.67 18.15 -11.73
C PRO A 349 -18.03 18.03 -11.04
N GLN A 350 -18.37 19.03 -10.21
CA GLN A 350 -19.62 19.03 -9.45
C GLN A 350 -20.85 18.90 -10.34
N GLU A 351 -20.83 19.52 -11.51
CA GLU A 351 -21.95 19.41 -12.47
C GLU A 351 -22.21 17.99 -12.97
N LEU A 352 -21.18 17.12 -13.01
CA LEU A 352 -21.33 15.70 -13.34
C LEU A 352 -21.86 14.91 -12.14
N LEU A 353 -21.36 15.19 -10.93
CA LEU A 353 -21.88 14.58 -9.70
C LEU A 353 -23.35 14.91 -9.47
N ASP A 354 -23.79 16.12 -9.82
CA ASP A 354 -25.19 16.56 -9.71
C ASP A 354 -26.11 15.88 -10.73
N LYS A 355 -25.57 15.44 -11.86
CA LYS A 355 -26.30 14.69 -12.87
C LYS A 355 -26.44 13.20 -12.57
N TRP A 356 -25.69 12.70 -11.61
CA TRP A 356 -25.78 11.31 -11.19
C TRP A 356 -27.12 11.06 -10.50
N ASP A 357 -27.93 10.19 -11.06
CA ASP A 357 -29.27 9.88 -10.54
C ASP A 357 -29.38 8.47 -9.93
N GLY A 358 -28.32 7.66 -10.01
CA GLY A 358 -28.26 6.31 -9.46
C GLY A 358 -29.21 5.31 -10.14
N SER A 359 -29.87 5.71 -11.20
CA SER A 359 -30.80 4.81 -11.89
C SER A 359 -30.05 3.85 -12.79
N GLN A 360 -30.31 2.56 -12.63
CA GLN A 360 -29.77 1.50 -13.50
C GLN A 360 -29.98 1.77 -14.99
N LYS A 361 -31.01 2.56 -15.34
CA LYS A 361 -31.33 2.93 -16.71
C LYS A 361 -30.18 3.67 -17.41
N TYR A 362 -29.41 4.46 -16.66
CA TYR A 362 -28.29 5.22 -17.22
C TYR A 362 -26.98 4.41 -17.26
N TRP A 363 -26.91 3.29 -16.55
CA TRP A 363 -25.71 2.47 -16.38
C TRP A 363 -25.91 1.05 -16.91
N ASP A 364 -26.80 0.88 -17.88
CA ASP A 364 -26.88 -0.37 -18.64
C ASP A 364 -25.63 -0.50 -19.51
N THR A 365 -24.68 -1.28 -19.00
CA THR A 365 -23.38 -1.46 -19.60
C THR A 365 -23.43 -2.11 -20.99
N GLN A 366 -24.46 -2.91 -21.31
CA GLN A 366 -24.62 -3.41 -22.66
C GLN A 366 -24.88 -2.26 -23.64
N VAL A 367 -25.62 -1.28 -23.19
CA VAL A 367 -25.94 -0.07 -23.97
C VAL A 367 -24.67 0.75 -24.19
N LEU A 368 -23.83 0.95 -23.14
CA LEU A 368 -22.53 1.59 -23.26
C LEU A 368 -21.60 0.84 -24.23
N PHE A 369 -21.56 -0.49 -24.14
CA PHE A 369 -20.79 -1.32 -25.05
C PHE A 369 -21.24 -1.19 -26.50
N ASP A 370 -22.54 -1.28 -26.76
CA ASP A 370 -23.08 -1.17 -28.11
C ASP A 370 -22.69 0.17 -28.76
N LYS A 371 -22.69 1.27 -28.01
CA LYS A 371 -22.26 2.57 -28.53
C LYS A 371 -20.76 2.68 -28.73
N ALA A 372 -19.97 2.20 -27.79
CA ALA A 372 -18.51 2.16 -27.92
C ALA A 372 -18.06 1.35 -29.16
N ASN A 373 -18.87 0.41 -29.61
CA ASN A 373 -18.66 -0.36 -30.83
C ASN A 373 -19.45 0.15 -32.06
N GLY A 374 -19.93 1.38 -32.04
CA GLY A 374 -20.65 2.01 -33.16
C GLY A 374 -22.14 1.70 -33.25
N GLY A 375 -22.73 1.11 -32.20
CA GLY A 375 -24.18 0.91 -32.07
C GLY A 375 -24.94 2.20 -31.71
N THR A 376 -26.25 2.17 -31.84
CA THR A 376 -27.14 3.35 -31.63
C THR A 376 -27.87 3.32 -30.27
N GLY A 377 -27.56 2.38 -29.42
CA GLY A 377 -28.36 2.02 -28.24
C GLY A 377 -28.15 2.83 -26.97
N VAL A 378 -27.27 3.84 -26.95
CA VAL A 378 -27.00 4.62 -25.75
C VAL A 378 -27.70 5.96 -25.80
N ASP A 379 -28.31 6.28 -24.69
CA ASP A 379 -28.63 7.66 -24.36
C ASP A 379 -27.33 8.49 -24.39
N ASP A 380 -27.28 9.54 -25.20
CA ASP A 380 -26.14 10.44 -25.35
C ASP A 380 -25.68 11.05 -24.03
N HIS A 381 -26.52 11.06 -23.02
CA HIS A 381 -26.25 11.55 -21.69
C HIS A 381 -25.20 10.70 -20.94
N GLN A 382 -25.24 9.39 -21.07
CA GLN A 382 -24.32 8.47 -20.37
C GLN A 382 -22.88 8.57 -20.90
N MET A 383 -22.76 8.59 -22.24
CA MET A 383 -21.44 8.78 -22.84
C MET A 383 -20.89 10.17 -22.55
N ALA A 384 -21.76 11.19 -22.49
CA ALA A 384 -21.35 12.54 -22.11
C ALA A 384 -20.82 12.61 -20.65
N LEU A 385 -21.40 11.84 -19.72
CA LEU A 385 -20.87 11.74 -18.36
C LEU A 385 -19.45 11.13 -18.34
N CYS A 386 -19.28 10.02 -19.04
CA CYS A 386 -17.96 9.35 -19.12
C CYS A 386 -16.93 10.21 -19.88
N GLU A 387 -17.32 10.85 -20.99
CA GLU A 387 -16.44 11.71 -21.79
C GLU A 387 -16.07 12.98 -21.03
N SER A 388 -17.00 13.57 -20.30
CA SER A 388 -16.76 14.78 -19.52
C SER A 388 -15.86 14.53 -18.30
N ASP A 389 -15.84 13.30 -17.78
CA ASP A 389 -14.87 12.90 -16.75
C ASP A 389 -13.43 12.82 -17.29
N ASN A 390 -13.25 12.88 -18.61
CA ASN A 390 -11.95 12.94 -19.28
C ASN A 390 -11.38 14.37 -19.37
N ALA A 391 -12.05 15.38 -18.82
CA ALA A 391 -11.55 16.75 -18.86
C ALA A 391 -10.16 16.86 -18.22
N PRO A 392 -9.27 17.71 -18.74
CA PRO A 392 -7.92 17.88 -18.20
C PRO A 392 -7.96 18.22 -16.72
N THR A 393 -7.12 17.56 -15.95
CA THR A 393 -6.96 17.83 -14.53
C THR A 393 -6.07 19.07 -14.35
N PRO A 394 -6.40 19.99 -13.43
CA PRO A 394 -5.55 21.14 -13.17
C PRO A 394 -4.20 20.70 -12.58
N THR A 395 -3.18 21.51 -12.80
CA THR A 395 -1.85 21.32 -12.19
C THR A 395 -1.80 21.90 -10.79
N SER A 396 -0.96 21.32 -9.91
CA SER A 396 -0.80 21.72 -8.51
C SER A 396 0.65 22.08 -8.18
N ASP A 397 0.83 22.94 -7.20
CA ASP A 397 2.12 23.24 -6.59
C ASP A 397 2.23 22.72 -5.14
N ASN A 398 1.23 21.97 -4.66
CA ASN A 398 1.18 21.48 -3.26
C ASN A 398 2.41 20.69 -2.82
N THR A 399 3.07 19.97 -3.74
CA THR A 399 4.28 19.19 -3.50
C THR A 399 5.54 20.04 -3.42
N PHE A 400 5.53 21.24 -4.02
CA PHE A 400 6.70 22.06 -4.26
C PHE A 400 6.85 23.20 -3.26
N MET A 401 8.11 23.57 -3.00
CA MET A 401 8.42 24.84 -2.38
C MET A 401 8.24 25.98 -3.38
N VAL A 402 7.56 27.05 -2.99
CA VAL A 402 7.40 28.26 -3.81
C VAL A 402 8.40 29.31 -3.37
N ASN A 403 9.23 29.80 -4.29
CA ASN A 403 10.31 30.76 -3.99
C ASN A 403 11.22 30.28 -2.84
N GLY A 404 11.56 28.99 -2.83
CA GLY A 404 12.43 28.38 -1.82
C GLY A 404 11.81 28.23 -0.42
N LYS A 405 10.49 28.40 -0.29
CA LYS A 405 9.77 28.32 1.00
C LYS A 405 8.57 27.38 0.90
N TRP A 406 8.27 26.75 2.03
CA TRP A 406 7.01 26.04 2.20
C TRP A 406 5.82 27.03 2.12
N HIS A 407 4.74 26.60 1.53
CA HIS A 407 3.47 27.33 1.49
C HIS A 407 2.30 26.41 1.86
N GLU A 408 1.18 26.98 2.31
CA GLU A 408 -0.01 26.19 2.66
C GLU A 408 -0.61 25.55 1.40
N PRO A 409 -0.77 24.19 1.38
CA PRO A 409 -1.35 23.51 0.23
C PRO A 409 -2.82 23.87 0.03
N ASP A 410 -3.26 23.91 -1.24
CA ASP A 410 -4.67 24.07 -1.62
C ASP A 410 -5.31 22.71 -1.94
N TYR A 411 -6.17 22.23 -1.06
CA TYR A 411 -6.92 20.98 -1.23
C TYR A 411 -8.37 21.20 -1.67
N SER A 412 -8.74 22.41 -2.14
CA SER A 412 -10.13 22.72 -2.52
C SER A 412 -10.66 21.85 -3.65
N GLN A 413 -9.77 21.30 -4.48
CA GLN A 413 -10.11 20.39 -5.58
C GLN A 413 -9.62 18.95 -5.38
N ALA A 414 -9.18 18.61 -4.17
CA ALA A 414 -8.77 17.25 -3.86
C ALA A 414 -9.98 16.30 -3.82
N SER A 415 -9.82 15.11 -4.38
CA SER A 415 -10.86 14.08 -4.27
C SER A 415 -10.95 13.47 -2.86
N GLY A 416 -9.88 13.57 -2.06
CA GLY A 416 -9.71 12.83 -0.81
C GLY A 416 -9.21 11.40 -1.01
N PHE A 417 -8.87 11.05 -2.25
CA PHE A 417 -8.29 9.78 -2.64
C PHE A 417 -6.84 9.96 -3.11
N HIS A 418 -5.97 9.07 -2.67
CA HIS A 418 -4.56 9.07 -3.02
C HIS A 418 -4.23 7.84 -3.86
N VAL A 419 -3.00 7.72 -4.34
CA VAL A 419 -2.64 6.65 -5.27
C VAL A 419 -1.29 6.04 -4.94
N ILE A 420 -1.08 4.81 -5.40
CA ILE A 420 0.24 4.25 -5.59
C ILE A 420 0.89 5.01 -6.76
N ASP A 421 2.10 5.50 -6.57
CA ASP A 421 2.84 6.25 -7.58
C ASP A 421 3.46 5.30 -8.60
N PHE A 422 2.64 4.77 -9.49
CA PHE A 422 3.09 3.83 -10.53
C PHE A 422 4.20 4.39 -11.44
N PRO A 423 4.12 5.65 -11.90
CA PRO A 423 5.22 6.22 -12.69
C PRO A 423 6.55 6.20 -11.94
N LEU A 424 6.55 6.56 -10.66
CA LEU A 424 7.76 6.54 -9.84
C LEU A 424 8.23 5.10 -9.62
N HIS A 425 7.31 4.18 -9.26
CA HIS A 425 7.59 2.75 -9.10
C HIS A 425 8.29 2.15 -10.32
N TYR A 426 7.75 2.36 -11.50
CA TYR A 426 8.33 1.79 -12.72
C TYR A 426 9.73 2.34 -13.07
N ASN A 427 10.08 3.53 -12.58
CA ASN A 427 11.38 4.13 -12.78
C ASN A 427 12.43 3.77 -11.73
N PHE A 428 12.08 3.00 -10.68
CA PHE A 428 13.05 2.54 -9.68
C PHE A 428 14.02 1.45 -10.16
N GLY A 429 14.28 1.34 -11.45
CA GLY A 429 15.48 0.68 -11.94
C GLY A 429 16.74 1.29 -11.36
N ASN A 430 16.72 2.63 -11.10
CA ASN A 430 17.67 3.36 -10.27
C ASN A 430 17.02 4.65 -9.73
N ALA A 431 17.57 5.18 -8.64
CA ALA A 431 17.02 6.37 -7.98
C ALA A 431 17.06 7.63 -8.86
N ALA A 432 18.07 7.80 -9.70
CA ALA A 432 18.19 8.97 -10.57
C ALA A 432 17.07 9.03 -11.61
N ALA A 433 16.67 7.89 -12.19
CA ALA A 433 15.55 7.83 -13.13
C ALA A 433 14.22 8.15 -12.42
N ALA A 434 13.98 7.56 -11.25
CA ALA A 434 12.80 7.83 -10.45
C ALA A 434 12.69 9.33 -10.04
N TYR A 435 13.80 9.90 -9.60
CA TYR A 435 13.87 11.33 -9.27
C TYR A 435 13.64 12.24 -10.48
N GLY A 436 14.25 11.90 -11.62
CA GLY A 436 14.06 12.65 -12.87
C GLY A 436 12.60 12.66 -13.34
N LEU A 437 11.88 11.55 -13.21
CA LEU A 437 10.46 11.49 -13.53
C LEU A 437 9.64 12.38 -12.59
N ALA A 438 9.85 12.26 -11.27
CA ALA A 438 9.13 13.06 -10.30
C ALA A 438 9.29 14.56 -10.54
N LYS A 439 10.49 15.03 -10.87
CA LYS A 439 10.74 16.42 -11.26
C LYS A 439 9.85 16.92 -12.41
N SER A 440 9.51 16.06 -13.34
CA SER A 440 8.71 16.43 -14.51
C SER A 440 7.20 16.24 -14.32
N GLY A 441 6.77 15.47 -13.33
CA GLY A 441 5.39 15.00 -13.23
C GLY A 441 4.64 15.29 -11.93
N ASP A 442 5.34 15.67 -10.85
CA ASP A 442 4.73 15.85 -9.54
C ASP A 442 3.59 16.89 -9.50
N ASN A 443 3.65 17.90 -10.39
CA ASN A 443 2.59 18.92 -10.49
C ASN A 443 1.27 18.39 -11.08
N ARG A 444 1.24 17.16 -11.56
CA ARG A 444 0.01 16.53 -12.10
C ARG A 444 -0.88 15.99 -10.99
N TYR A 445 -0.32 15.58 -9.86
CA TYR A 445 -1.08 15.15 -8.69
C TYR A 445 -1.66 16.36 -7.95
N ASN A 446 -2.77 16.17 -7.22
CA ASN A 446 -3.24 17.22 -6.31
C ASN A 446 -2.19 17.49 -5.20
N ASP A 447 -1.68 16.42 -4.58
CA ASP A 447 -0.51 16.47 -3.70
C ASP A 447 0.25 15.13 -3.72
N ALA A 448 1.37 15.09 -4.44
CA ALA A 448 2.19 13.88 -4.56
C ALA A 448 2.87 13.47 -3.24
N THR A 449 2.88 14.32 -2.20
CA THR A 449 3.42 13.96 -0.88
C THR A 449 2.59 12.89 -0.18
N TYR A 450 1.35 12.66 -0.60
CA TYR A 450 0.48 11.59 -0.10
C TYR A 450 0.54 10.30 -0.92
N ASN A 451 1.24 10.28 -2.06
CA ASN A 451 1.36 9.07 -2.85
C ASN A 451 2.11 7.98 -2.08
N VAL A 452 1.65 6.74 -2.20
CA VAL A 452 2.37 5.58 -1.67
C VAL A 452 3.41 5.13 -2.69
N VAL A 453 4.64 4.93 -2.23
CA VAL A 453 5.80 4.69 -3.10
C VAL A 453 6.50 3.38 -2.70
N TYR A 454 6.75 2.50 -3.67
CA TYR A 454 7.54 1.27 -3.47
C TYR A 454 8.44 0.97 -4.67
N VAL A 455 9.45 0.14 -4.46
CA VAL A 455 10.36 -0.34 -5.52
C VAL A 455 9.79 -1.58 -6.20
N ASP A 456 9.39 -2.58 -5.44
CA ASP A 456 8.69 -3.77 -5.93
C ASP A 456 7.47 -4.12 -5.06
N SER A 457 6.59 -4.97 -5.57
CA SER A 457 5.36 -5.40 -4.91
C SER A 457 5.06 -6.88 -5.18
N HIS A 458 3.87 -7.30 -4.81
CA HIS A 458 3.37 -8.65 -5.09
C HIS A 458 2.92 -8.86 -6.55
N ASP A 459 2.80 -7.77 -7.33
CA ASP A 459 2.34 -7.81 -8.74
C ASP A 459 3.38 -7.31 -9.73
N TYR A 460 4.21 -6.33 -9.34
CA TYR A 460 5.13 -5.66 -10.26
C TYR A 460 6.47 -5.34 -9.61
N GLY A 461 7.53 -5.50 -10.40
CA GLY A 461 8.82 -4.86 -10.20
C GLY A 461 8.97 -3.59 -11.07
N PRO A 462 10.10 -2.88 -10.99
CA PRO A 462 10.37 -1.73 -11.85
C PRO A 462 10.42 -2.12 -13.33
N GLN A 463 9.78 -1.36 -14.21
CA GLN A 463 9.73 -1.63 -15.65
C GLN A 463 11.11 -1.75 -16.29
N GLN A 464 12.07 -0.95 -15.84
CA GLN A 464 13.44 -0.95 -16.37
C GLN A 464 14.21 -2.26 -16.10
N THR A 465 13.80 -3.02 -15.08
CA THR A 465 14.40 -4.31 -14.71
C THR A 465 13.56 -5.52 -15.08
N ASN A 466 12.40 -5.33 -15.64
CA ASN A 466 11.33 -6.28 -15.97
C ASN A 466 10.25 -6.32 -14.88
N ASP A 467 9.12 -5.73 -15.17
CA ASP A 467 7.97 -5.57 -14.25
C ASP A 467 7.31 -6.88 -13.80
N GLN A 468 7.58 -8.01 -14.48
CA GLN A 468 7.07 -9.33 -14.10
C GLN A 468 7.93 -10.05 -13.05
N PHE A 469 9.02 -9.41 -12.58
CA PHE A 469 9.97 -9.99 -11.64
C PHE A 469 10.19 -9.08 -10.43
N ARG A 470 10.48 -9.69 -9.27
CA ARG A 470 11.02 -8.94 -8.12
C ARG A 470 12.26 -8.16 -8.56
N PHE A 471 12.47 -7.00 -7.92
CA PHE A 471 13.63 -6.17 -8.22
C PHE A 471 14.93 -6.97 -8.15
N SER A 472 15.69 -6.93 -9.23
CA SER A 472 16.91 -7.75 -9.40
C SER A 472 18.21 -7.01 -9.02
N GLY A 473 18.12 -5.73 -8.64
CA GLY A 473 19.26 -4.94 -8.24
C GLY A 473 20.00 -5.51 -7.02
N ASP A 474 21.29 -5.25 -6.91
CA ASP A 474 22.10 -5.64 -5.75
C ASP A 474 21.78 -4.79 -4.51
N ASP A 475 22.45 -5.06 -3.41
CA ASP A 475 22.18 -4.38 -2.14
C ASP A 475 22.51 -2.87 -2.18
N ALA A 476 23.52 -2.47 -2.99
CA ALA A 476 23.86 -1.06 -3.17
C ALA A 476 22.77 -0.31 -3.97
N GLN A 477 22.19 -0.95 -4.98
CA GLN A 477 21.05 -0.40 -5.72
C GLN A 477 19.79 -0.32 -4.84
N TRP A 478 19.56 -1.32 -3.98
CA TRP A 478 18.50 -1.24 -2.96
C TRP A 478 18.73 -0.05 -2.03
N ALA A 479 19.94 0.12 -1.50
CA ALA A 479 20.27 1.22 -0.60
C ALA A 479 20.08 2.59 -1.26
N GLU A 480 20.44 2.74 -2.53
CA GLU A 480 20.20 3.94 -3.33
C GLU A 480 18.71 4.26 -3.46
N ASN A 481 17.91 3.27 -3.91
CA ASN A 481 16.47 3.44 -4.09
C ASN A 481 15.75 3.74 -2.76
N LEU A 482 16.13 3.05 -1.68
CA LEU A 482 15.59 3.29 -0.34
C LEU A 482 15.97 4.69 0.18
N SER A 483 17.20 5.14 -0.05
CA SER A 483 17.64 6.49 0.35
C SER A 483 16.76 7.56 -0.31
N LEU A 484 16.44 7.43 -1.59
CA LEU A 484 15.50 8.33 -2.26
C LEU A 484 14.08 8.18 -1.70
N MET A 485 13.56 6.96 -1.62
CA MET A 485 12.18 6.68 -1.21
C MET A 485 11.85 7.22 0.19
N PHE A 486 12.81 7.15 1.13
CA PHE A 486 12.60 7.60 2.50
C PHE A 486 12.87 9.10 2.75
N THR A 487 13.57 9.78 1.85
CA THR A 487 13.95 11.18 2.06
C THR A 487 13.30 12.16 1.09
N PHE A 488 12.85 11.68 -0.06
CA PHE A 488 12.28 12.55 -1.09
C PHE A 488 10.84 12.92 -0.75
N ARG A 489 9.85 12.27 -1.32
CA ARG A 489 8.44 12.59 -1.06
C ARG A 489 7.57 11.34 -1.15
N GLY A 490 6.35 11.41 -0.63
CA GLY A 490 5.43 10.29 -0.56
C GLY A 490 5.62 9.45 0.71
N ILE A 491 4.78 8.45 0.83
CA ILE A 491 4.72 7.50 1.93
C ILE A 491 5.47 6.24 1.51
N PRO A 492 6.64 5.94 2.09
CA PRO A 492 7.42 4.78 1.68
C PRO A 492 6.73 3.48 2.08
N CYS A 493 6.69 2.53 1.17
CA CYS A 493 6.13 1.21 1.35
C CYS A 493 7.13 0.14 0.93
N LEU A 494 7.37 -0.84 1.78
CA LEU A 494 8.28 -1.96 1.50
C LEU A 494 7.50 -3.27 1.46
N TYR A 495 7.65 -4.01 0.39
CA TYR A 495 7.09 -5.37 0.26
C TYR A 495 7.93 -6.37 1.04
N TYR A 496 7.29 -7.30 1.76
CA TYR A 496 7.96 -8.25 2.67
C TYR A 496 9.11 -8.98 1.99
N GLY A 497 10.19 -9.11 2.72
CA GLY A 497 11.42 -9.77 2.28
C GLY A 497 12.36 -8.88 1.46
N SER A 498 11.94 -7.70 0.99
CA SER A 498 12.83 -6.78 0.25
C SER A 498 13.98 -6.28 1.10
N GLU A 499 13.80 -6.24 2.43
CA GLU A 499 14.83 -5.88 3.42
C GLU A 499 16.03 -6.82 3.46
N VAL A 500 15.91 -8.00 2.84
CA VAL A 500 17.00 -8.97 2.71
C VAL A 500 17.21 -9.48 1.29
N GLY A 501 16.60 -8.81 0.30
CA GLY A 501 16.64 -9.25 -1.09
C GLY A 501 16.00 -10.63 -1.32
N PHE A 502 14.98 -10.98 -0.53
CA PHE A 502 14.26 -12.25 -0.63
C PHE A 502 13.66 -12.42 -2.03
N ARG A 503 13.95 -13.57 -2.66
CA ARG A 503 13.50 -13.87 -4.02
C ARG A 503 13.90 -12.81 -5.07
N ARG A 504 15.03 -12.16 -4.88
CA ARG A 504 15.60 -11.18 -5.83
C ARG A 504 15.62 -11.76 -7.25
N GLY A 505 14.99 -11.03 -8.19
CA GLY A 505 14.93 -11.42 -9.60
C GLY A 505 14.09 -12.67 -9.88
N ALA A 506 13.33 -13.20 -8.93
CA ALA A 506 12.37 -14.26 -9.18
C ALA A 506 11.12 -13.70 -9.89
N PRO A 507 10.44 -14.49 -10.73
CA PRO A 507 9.14 -14.10 -11.25
C PRO A 507 8.18 -13.86 -10.09
N ILE A 508 7.39 -12.81 -10.18
CA ILE A 508 6.45 -12.42 -9.08
C ILE A 508 5.39 -13.47 -8.91
N ASP A 509 4.80 -13.91 -10.01
CA ASP A 509 3.81 -14.98 -10.04
C ASP A 509 4.04 -15.90 -11.25
N ARG A 510 3.64 -17.13 -11.15
CA ARG A 510 3.61 -18.11 -12.24
C ARG A 510 2.20 -18.65 -12.47
N GLY A 511 1.23 -18.14 -11.74
CA GLY A 511 -0.12 -18.66 -11.75
C GLY A 511 -0.14 -20.18 -11.54
N PRO A 512 -0.95 -20.92 -12.31
CA PRO A 512 -1.03 -22.38 -12.18
C PRO A 512 0.19 -23.13 -12.78
N HIS A 513 1.22 -22.42 -13.29
CA HIS A 513 2.32 -23.04 -14.04
C HIS A 513 3.56 -23.38 -13.20
N GLY A 514 3.57 -23.06 -11.92
CA GLY A 514 4.71 -23.36 -11.06
C GLY A 514 4.41 -23.22 -9.56
N PRO A 515 5.30 -23.75 -8.70
CA PRO A 515 5.11 -23.68 -7.26
C PRO A 515 5.34 -22.26 -6.74
N LEU A 516 4.52 -21.85 -5.76
CA LEU A 516 4.66 -20.55 -5.07
C LEU A 516 6.04 -20.34 -4.44
N SER A 517 6.66 -21.43 -3.98
CA SER A 517 7.99 -21.40 -3.36
C SER A 517 9.10 -20.87 -4.27
N GLU A 518 8.88 -20.83 -5.60
CA GLU A 518 9.83 -20.32 -6.59
C GLU A 518 9.52 -18.88 -7.03
N THR A 519 8.48 -18.27 -6.50
CA THR A 519 7.99 -16.96 -6.92
C THR A 519 8.31 -15.86 -5.91
N GLY A 520 8.06 -14.62 -6.29
CA GLY A 520 8.10 -13.45 -5.40
C GLY A 520 7.05 -13.48 -4.28
N ARG A 521 6.08 -14.40 -4.35
CA ARG A 521 5.05 -14.67 -3.35
C ARG A 521 5.37 -15.89 -2.47
N ALA A 522 6.63 -16.32 -2.43
CA ALA A 522 7.05 -17.44 -1.58
C ALA A 522 6.86 -17.15 -0.09
N TYR A 523 6.76 -18.22 0.72
CA TYR A 523 6.65 -18.13 2.16
C TYR A 523 7.93 -17.58 2.80
N PHE A 524 7.81 -16.53 3.61
CA PHE A 524 8.93 -15.80 4.20
C PHE A 524 9.27 -16.24 5.63
N GLY A 525 8.37 -16.93 6.32
CA GLY A 525 8.49 -17.20 7.77
C GLY A 525 9.77 -17.90 8.21
N GLY A 526 10.47 -18.60 7.31
CA GLY A 526 11.79 -19.18 7.63
C GLY A 526 12.84 -18.16 8.03
N TYR A 527 12.74 -16.93 7.56
CA TYR A 527 13.59 -15.79 7.89
C TYR A 527 13.22 -15.15 9.24
N LEU A 528 12.04 -15.44 9.76
CA LEU A 528 11.45 -14.80 10.94
C LEU A 528 11.46 -15.68 12.18
N THR A 529 12.01 -16.89 12.11
CA THR A 529 12.08 -17.79 13.27
C THR A 529 13.04 -17.25 14.33
N GLY A 530 12.70 -17.45 15.60
CA GLY A 530 13.38 -16.89 16.75
C GLY A 530 12.60 -15.75 17.40
N ASP A 531 13.18 -15.16 18.43
CA ASP A 531 12.54 -14.14 19.25
C ASP A 531 13.00 -12.76 18.83
N VAL A 532 12.10 -11.80 18.86
CA VAL A 532 12.36 -10.37 18.68
C VAL A 532 11.49 -9.58 19.66
N GLU A 533 12.10 -8.61 20.33
CA GLU A 533 11.43 -7.67 21.22
C GLU A 533 11.85 -6.25 20.84
N ALA A 534 10.89 -5.46 20.36
CA ALA A 534 11.10 -4.06 20.01
C ALA A 534 10.68 -3.15 21.16
N LYS A 535 11.65 -2.44 21.76
CA LYS A 535 11.40 -1.43 22.78
C LYS A 535 10.78 -0.19 22.19
N ASP A 536 11.26 0.21 21.01
CA ASP A 536 10.75 1.32 20.21
C ASP A 536 11.00 1.04 18.73
N PHE A 537 10.54 1.92 17.84
CA PHE A 537 10.79 1.81 16.40
C PHE A 537 12.29 1.85 16.09
N GLY A 538 12.80 0.74 15.57
CA GLY A 538 14.22 0.57 15.26
C GLY A 538 15.13 0.33 16.49
N ASP A 539 14.58 0.11 17.69
CA ASP A 539 15.33 -0.28 18.89
C ASP A 539 14.82 -1.62 19.41
N TYR A 540 15.66 -2.65 19.35
CA TYR A 540 15.25 -4.03 19.57
C TYR A 540 16.36 -4.93 20.10
N THR A 541 15.92 -6.11 20.57
CA THR A 541 16.76 -7.29 20.75
C THR A 541 16.19 -8.46 19.96
N ALA A 542 17.04 -9.30 19.39
CA ALA A 542 16.60 -10.44 18.59
C ALA A 542 17.53 -11.63 18.69
N THR A 543 16.99 -12.84 18.46
CA THR A 543 17.72 -14.12 18.42
C THR A 543 17.27 -14.97 17.24
N GLY A 544 18.04 -15.99 16.87
CA GLY A 544 17.65 -16.90 15.76
C GLY A 544 17.73 -16.26 14.37
N ASN A 545 16.93 -16.78 13.44
CA ASN A 545 16.96 -16.29 12.05
C ASN A 545 16.47 -14.85 11.92
N VAL A 546 15.51 -14.45 12.76
CA VAL A 546 15.03 -13.06 12.76
C VAL A 546 16.13 -12.06 13.09
N ALA A 547 17.07 -12.43 13.96
CA ALA A 547 18.25 -11.61 14.24
C ALA A 547 19.18 -11.51 13.01
N ALA A 548 19.39 -12.60 12.29
CA ALA A 548 20.18 -12.59 11.06
C ALA A 548 19.51 -11.73 9.97
N THR A 549 18.19 -11.79 9.84
CA THR A 549 17.39 -10.97 8.93
C THR A 549 17.52 -9.48 9.28
N LEU A 550 17.34 -9.11 10.53
CA LEU A 550 17.49 -7.72 10.99
C LEU A 550 18.93 -7.19 10.86
N ASN A 551 19.94 -8.07 10.92
CA ASN A 551 21.34 -7.70 10.76
C ASN A 551 21.81 -7.69 9.28
N HIS A 552 20.95 -7.98 8.34
CA HIS A 552 21.27 -7.83 6.91
C HIS A 552 21.56 -6.37 6.56
N ASP A 553 22.53 -6.12 5.69
CA ASP A 553 23.02 -4.78 5.37
C ASP A 553 21.89 -3.83 4.90
N VAL A 554 20.98 -4.33 4.05
CA VAL A 554 19.82 -3.57 3.57
C VAL A 554 18.83 -3.29 4.71
N ALA A 555 18.61 -4.27 5.61
CA ALA A 555 17.74 -4.08 6.76
C ALA A 555 18.30 -3.02 7.74
N GLN A 556 19.62 -3.03 8.00
CA GLN A 556 20.27 -2.02 8.84
C GLN A 556 20.20 -0.62 8.21
N HIS A 557 20.39 -0.53 6.89
CA HIS A 557 20.20 0.72 6.15
C HIS A 557 18.77 1.25 6.30
N LEU A 558 17.78 0.39 6.13
CA LEU A 558 16.36 0.69 6.25
C LEU A 558 15.99 1.18 7.66
N ILE A 559 16.47 0.49 8.70
CA ILE A 559 16.24 0.89 10.10
C ILE A 559 16.75 2.33 10.32
N ARG A 560 17.95 2.64 9.83
CA ARG A 560 18.51 3.99 9.95
C ARG A 560 17.70 5.03 9.16
N LEU A 561 17.26 4.71 7.94
CA LEU A 561 16.41 5.58 7.15
C LEU A 561 15.09 5.88 7.86
N ASN A 562 14.44 4.87 8.46
CA ASN A 562 13.23 5.06 9.25
C ASN A 562 13.48 6.02 10.44
N LYS A 563 14.56 5.84 11.19
CA LYS A 563 14.93 6.73 12.31
C LYS A 563 15.12 8.18 11.84
N ILE A 564 15.83 8.38 10.73
CA ILE A 564 16.07 9.72 10.17
C ILE A 564 14.74 10.35 9.71
N ARG A 565 13.91 9.61 8.97
CA ARG A 565 12.61 10.09 8.51
C ARG A 565 11.68 10.44 9.68
N GLN A 566 11.60 9.58 10.69
CA GLN A 566 10.77 9.82 11.88
C GLN A 566 11.18 11.08 12.64
N ALA A 567 12.48 11.35 12.73
CA ALA A 567 13.00 12.51 13.44
C ALA A 567 12.81 13.84 12.68
N VAL A 568 12.67 13.82 11.34
CA VAL A 568 12.69 15.02 10.51
C VAL A 568 11.35 15.25 9.79
N PRO A 569 10.46 16.13 10.32
CA PRO A 569 9.15 16.41 9.72
C PRO A 569 9.21 16.84 8.26
N ALA A 570 10.24 17.58 7.84
CA ALA A 570 10.41 17.97 6.45
C ALA A 570 10.51 16.76 5.51
N LEU A 571 11.12 15.65 5.92
CA LEU A 571 11.22 14.44 5.11
C LEU A 571 9.88 13.70 5.00
N ARG A 572 9.04 13.77 6.04
CA ARG A 572 7.74 13.11 6.08
C ARG A 572 6.68 13.87 5.28
N LYS A 573 6.52 15.18 5.53
CA LYS A 573 5.37 16.01 5.14
C LYS A 573 5.77 17.24 4.32
N GLY A 574 7.06 17.45 4.06
CA GLY A 574 7.54 18.68 3.45
C GLY A 574 7.30 18.72 1.95
N GLN A 575 7.29 19.96 1.46
CA GLN A 575 7.43 20.28 0.04
C GLN A 575 8.90 20.23 -0.35
N TRP A 576 9.19 20.12 -1.63
CA TRP A 576 10.57 20.00 -2.13
C TRP A 576 10.91 21.01 -3.22
N THR A 577 12.21 21.24 -3.42
CA THR A 577 12.78 21.93 -4.58
C THR A 577 14.21 21.44 -4.81
N ASP A 578 14.66 21.47 -6.04
CA ASP A 578 16.07 21.31 -6.41
C ASP A 578 16.74 22.62 -6.84
N ASP A 579 16.04 23.73 -6.75
CA ASP A 579 16.60 25.05 -7.02
C ASP A 579 17.80 25.34 -6.12
N GLY A 580 18.93 25.73 -6.74
CA GLY A 580 20.17 25.96 -6.01
C GLY A 580 20.81 24.72 -5.42
N CYS A 581 20.51 23.52 -5.95
CA CYS A 581 21.15 22.26 -5.57
C CYS A 581 22.09 21.79 -6.70
N THR A 582 23.36 21.58 -6.38
CA THR A 582 24.34 21.02 -7.33
C THR A 582 24.93 19.75 -6.71
N PRO A 583 24.44 18.57 -7.09
CA PRO A 583 25.00 17.31 -6.59
C PRO A 583 26.38 17.04 -7.17
N ALA A 584 27.14 16.17 -6.50
CA ALA A 584 28.32 15.57 -7.09
C ALA A 584 27.93 14.73 -8.33
N ASP A 585 28.90 14.40 -9.18
CA ASP A 585 28.67 13.64 -10.40
C ASP A 585 28.00 12.29 -10.08
N GLY A 586 26.88 12.01 -10.75
CA GLY A 586 26.05 10.83 -10.50
C GLY A 586 25.20 10.88 -9.23
N GLY A 587 25.23 11.99 -8.46
CA GLY A 587 24.45 12.15 -7.24
C GLY A 587 23.09 12.81 -7.45
N ILE A 588 22.29 12.85 -6.38
CA ILE A 588 20.98 13.52 -6.29
C ILE A 588 21.03 14.52 -5.15
N ALA A 589 20.48 15.72 -5.35
CA ALA A 589 20.37 16.71 -4.28
C ALA A 589 19.07 17.51 -4.37
N PHE A 590 18.45 17.74 -3.21
CA PHE A 590 17.21 18.53 -3.09
C PHE A 590 17.06 19.11 -1.68
N LYS A 591 16.17 20.06 -1.56
CA LYS A 591 15.75 20.70 -0.31
C LYS A 591 14.34 20.25 0.06
N ARG A 592 14.06 20.17 1.36
CA ARG A 592 12.74 19.86 1.90
C ARG A 592 12.37 20.90 2.96
N ALA A 593 11.12 21.36 2.94
CA ALA A 593 10.60 22.27 3.96
C ALA A 593 9.20 21.86 4.41
N TYR A 594 8.93 21.87 5.70
CA TYR A 594 7.61 21.68 6.27
C TYR A 594 7.30 22.80 7.24
N LYS A 595 6.34 23.64 6.86
CA LYS A 595 6.00 24.88 7.58
C LYS A 595 7.27 25.71 7.84
N ASN A 596 7.29 26.42 8.95
CA ASN A 596 8.51 27.12 9.42
C ASN A 596 9.30 26.28 10.42
N ASP A 597 8.89 25.03 10.65
CA ASP A 597 9.34 24.22 11.78
C ASP A 597 10.49 23.27 11.41
N SER A 598 10.55 22.83 10.15
CA SER A 598 11.53 21.85 9.71
C SER A 598 12.03 22.15 8.28
N TYR A 599 13.35 22.20 8.13
CA TYR A 599 14.03 22.39 6.85
C TYR A 599 15.23 21.46 6.75
N ALA A 600 15.36 20.77 5.62
CA ALA A 600 16.43 19.81 5.40
C ALA A 600 17.04 19.94 4.01
N LEU A 601 18.35 19.71 3.92
CA LEU A 601 19.10 19.54 2.68
C LEU A 601 19.47 18.06 2.57
N VAL A 602 19.26 17.47 1.41
CA VAL A 602 19.49 16.04 1.17
C VAL A 602 20.45 15.86 0.00
N ALA A 603 21.46 15.04 0.18
CA ALA A 603 22.36 14.57 -0.88
C ALA A 603 22.46 13.05 -0.86
N ILE A 604 22.34 12.39 -2.00
CA ILE A 604 22.39 10.94 -2.18
C ILE A 604 23.49 10.61 -3.19
N ASN A 605 24.23 9.53 -2.96
CA ASN A 605 25.34 9.01 -3.79
C ASN A 605 26.57 9.94 -3.85
N GLY A 606 26.71 10.85 -2.90
CA GLY A 606 27.85 11.77 -2.82
C GLY A 606 27.51 13.07 -2.14
N GLY A 607 28.44 14.03 -2.22
CA GLY A 607 28.25 15.36 -1.70
C GLY A 607 27.40 16.27 -2.62
N ALA A 608 27.14 17.49 -2.15
CA ALA A 608 26.43 18.50 -2.91
C ALA A 608 26.75 19.92 -2.43
N THR A 609 26.53 20.90 -3.30
CA THR A 609 26.50 22.32 -2.93
C THR A 609 25.05 22.82 -3.00
N PHE A 610 24.62 23.49 -1.91
CA PHE A 610 23.31 24.10 -1.78
C PHE A 610 23.48 25.62 -1.64
N THR A 611 22.82 26.40 -2.50
CA THR A 611 22.76 27.86 -2.43
C THR A 611 21.42 28.33 -1.89
N ASP A 612 21.29 29.60 -1.53
CA ASP A 612 20.05 30.21 -1.04
C ASP A 612 19.45 29.47 0.15
N CYS A 613 20.31 28.91 1.01
CA CYS A 613 19.90 28.27 2.25
C CYS A 613 19.42 29.33 3.26
N PRO A 614 18.24 29.14 3.90
CA PRO A 614 17.81 30.00 5.00
C PRO A 614 18.84 30.11 6.13
N ASP A 615 18.97 31.30 6.73
CA ASP A 615 19.89 31.50 7.85
C ASP A 615 19.64 30.51 8.99
N GLY A 616 20.70 29.96 9.54
CA GLY A 616 20.66 28.97 10.65
C GLY A 616 21.89 28.10 10.70
N THR A 617 21.90 27.20 11.65
CA THR A 617 22.90 26.13 11.76
C THR A 617 22.32 24.84 11.22
N TYR A 618 23.00 24.20 10.31
CA TYR A 618 22.61 22.93 9.72
C TYR A 618 23.46 21.81 10.29
N THR A 619 22.83 20.83 10.93
CA THR A 619 23.51 19.63 11.41
C THR A 619 23.24 18.48 10.46
N ASP A 620 24.28 17.88 9.92
CA ASP A 620 24.17 16.61 9.21
C ASP A 620 23.88 15.51 10.22
N VAL A 621 22.67 15.00 10.20
CA VAL A 621 22.20 13.95 11.14
C VAL A 621 22.86 12.59 10.88
N VAL A 622 23.57 12.43 9.77
CA VAL A 622 24.37 11.23 9.49
C VAL A 622 25.72 11.28 10.18
N THR A 623 26.38 12.44 10.21
CA THR A 623 27.76 12.59 10.68
C THR A 623 27.89 13.38 11.99
N GLY A 624 26.85 14.14 12.37
CA GLY A 624 26.90 15.10 13.46
C GLY A 624 27.66 16.41 13.14
N LYS A 625 28.22 16.56 11.92
CA LYS A 625 28.90 17.80 11.48
C LYS A 625 27.92 18.95 11.32
N THR A 626 28.40 20.16 11.59
CA THR A 626 27.56 21.37 11.47
C THR A 626 28.09 22.29 10.38
N TYR A 627 27.16 23.00 9.75
CA TYR A 627 27.40 23.94 8.65
C TYR A 627 26.61 25.23 8.91
N THR A 628 27.12 26.36 8.38
CA THR A 628 26.44 27.66 8.47
C THR A 628 26.64 28.44 7.19
N GLY A 629 25.75 29.39 6.92
CA GLY A 629 25.80 30.26 5.74
C GLY A 629 24.71 29.97 4.72
N SER A 630 24.55 30.89 3.77
CA SER A 630 23.58 30.78 2.68
C SER A 630 24.02 29.83 1.55
N THR A 631 25.31 29.48 1.51
CA THR A 631 25.88 28.46 0.64
C THR A 631 26.53 27.41 1.50
N ILE A 632 26.07 26.15 1.36
CA ILE A 632 26.57 25.00 2.13
C ILE A 632 27.10 23.97 1.14
N THR A 633 28.38 23.62 1.29
CA THR A 633 29.00 22.54 0.52
C THR A 633 29.23 21.35 1.45
N VAL A 634 28.67 20.22 1.08
CA VAL A 634 28.81 18.95 1.78
C VAL A 634 29.77 18.09 0.97
N ASP A 635 30.88 17.73 1.60
CA ASP A 635 31.82 16.76 1.05
C ASP A 635 31.48 15.37 1.60
N ALA A 636 31.15 14.44 0.73
CA ALA A 636 30.80 13.07 1.08
C ALA A 636 31.32 12.11 0.01
N PRO A 637 31.68 10.86 0.41
CA PRO A 637 32.11 9.87 -0.56
C PRO A 637 31.06 9.63 -1.65
N ALA A 638 31.50 9.54 -2.90
CA ALA A 638 30.65 9.17 -4.03
C ALA A 638 30.42 7.65 -4.03
N THR A 639 29.62 7.19 -3.07
CA THR A 639 29.30 5.77 -2.87
C THR A 639 27.80 5.58 -3.06
N GLN A 640 27.40 4.56 -3.81
CA GLN A 640 26.02 4.22 -4.08
C GLN A 640 25.24 3.97 -2.77
N GLY A 641 24.09 4.60 -2.63
CA GLY A 641 23.27 4.54 -1.41
C GLY A 641 23.69 5.51 -0.31
N GLN A 642 24.90 6.10 -0.37
CA GLN A 642 25.38 7.04 0.64
C GLN A 642 24.49 8.28 0.72
N LEU A 643 24.10 8.64 1.94
CA LEU A 643 23.14 9.70 2.23
C LEU A 643 23.75 10.75 3.16
N ARG A 644 23.41 12.02 2.91
CA ARG A 644 23.57 13.14 3.83
C ARG A 644 22.24 13.86 4.00
N VAL A 645 21.90 14.16 5.25
CA VAL A 645 20.70 14.91 5.61
C VAL A 645 21.08 16.01 6.59
N LEU A 646 21.10 17.24 6.12
CA LEU A 646 21.42 18.40 6.94
C LEU A 646 20.13 19.06 7.41
N VAL A 647 19.86 19.02 8.70
CA VAL A 647 18.63 19.56 9.30
C VAL A 647 18.94 20.90 9.95
N LYS A 648 18.19 21.93 9.55
CA LYS A 648 18.31 23.28 10.06
C LYS A 648 17.92 23.33 11.56
N ASP A 649 18.78 23.99 12.36
CA ASP A 649 18.58 24.23 13.78
C ASP A 649 18.32 22.97 14.61
N TRP A 650 18.79 21.82 14.13
CA TRP A 650 18.69 20.53 14.81
C TRP A 650 19.42 20.56 16.15
N LYS A 651 18.72 20.10 17.21
CA LYS A 651 19.25 20.10 18.58
C LYS A 651 19.84 18.76 19.00
N GLY A 652 19.62 17.71 18.20
CA GLY A 652 20.24 16.39 18.41
C GLY A 652 21.61 16.29 17.74
N GLY A 653 22.26 15.16 17.95
CA GLY A 653 23.46 14.77 17.24
C GLY A 653 23.18 13.88 16.05
N GLN A 654 24.08 12.95 15.78
CA GLN A 654 23.93 11.88 14.80
C GLN A 654 22.71 11.01 15.13
N ILE A 655 21.94 10.62 14.11
CA ILE A 655 20.81 9.71 14.24
C ILE A 655 21.25 8.31 13.78
N GLY A 656 21.11 7.33 14.67
CA GLY A 656 21.55 5.97 14.42
C GLY A 656 23.07 5.81 14.36
N GLU A 657 23.51 4.59 14.14
CA GLU A 657 24.92 4.23 14.02
C GLU A 657 25.35 4.10 12.56
N ASP A 658 26.65 4.15 12.29
CA ASP A 658 27.20 3.90 10.99
C ASP A 658 26.89 2.47 10.53
N GLY A 659 26.44 2.36 9.30
CA GLY A 659 26.08 1.11 8.64
C GLY A 659 26.82 0.93 7.32
N PRO A 660 26.49 -0.15 6.58
CA PRO A 660 27.21 -0.48 5.32
C PRO A 660 27.09 0.60 4.25
N PHE A 661 25.95 1.28 4.16
CA PHE A 661 25.64 2.27 3.12
C PHE A 661 25.53 3.70 3.63
N ILE A 662 25.24 3.89 4.92
CA ILE A 662 25.20 5.21 5.56
C ILE A 662 26.26 5.26 6.67
N TYR A 663 27.32 5.97 6.44
CA TYR A 663 28.47 6.06 7.36
C TYR A 663 29.04 7.48 7.40
N ASN A 664 29.79 7.75 8.43
CA ASN A 664 30.35 9.08 8.71
C ASN A 664 31.45 9.49 7.71
N GLU A 665 32.56 8.76 7.65
CA GLU A 665 33.71 9.12 6.80
C GLU A 665 34.33 7.93 6.05
N THR A 666 34.24 6.73 6.59
CA THR A 666 34.82 5.53 6.03
C THR A 666 33.80 4.39 6.02
N PRO A 667 33.69 3.63 4.92
CA PRO A 667 32.81 2.46 4.90
C PRO A 667 33.18 1.48 6.02
N LYS A 668 32.20 0.90 6.70
CA LYS A 668 32.45 -0.27 7.53
C LYS A 668 32.80 -1.42 6.59
N SER A 669 34.02 -1.98 6.79
CA SER A 669 34.51 -3.14 6.04
C SER A 669 33.78 -4.41 6.40
#